data_316d011005fd8ba8ef8735e38df5636c
#
_entry.id   316d011005fd8ba8ef8735e38df5636c
#
_cell.length_a   1.000
_cell.length_b   1.000
_cell.length_c   1.000
_cell.angle_alpha   90.00
_cell.angle_beta   90.00
_cell.angle_gamma   90.00
#
_symmetry.space_group_name_H-M   'P 1'
#
loop_
_entity.id
_entity.type
_entity.pdbx_description
1 polymer ?
#
loop_
_entity_poly.entity_id
_entity_poly.type
_entity_poly.pdbx_seq_one_letter_code
_entity_poly.pdbx_strand_id
1 'polypeptide(L)'
;MREKHPVFRFAAVLSAALALVSSCSTTRVLEDGQYRLASNKVVVKGDGKFNTKEIESYIKQKPNSYIVFGWNPFLNIYNWSGKNPDKAVNKFIRKIGTAPVVYQPSQVEASIKNIQRHLEYLGYYGSDVRSEVGVKGKKVDVTYSVTLGKRYRIGNITYSLPEGEFKEDFLADTSLISIKPGDYLSEDALEKETERSATLFRRKGYFGFTKNYFSFEADTLGAKDTADLLMTVKEYTRNQTPEYARPHRKYSFGDVSISYDKDLKFNDKVLRNMCTLKPGDRYDENEVNTTYSRLSALRLFSGVNVSLTPRDSGIVDCDINLIRSRMQGFKVNLEGSTNSTGLIGISPQLNYYHKNIFHGGEWLNLGFLGNFQFKYDDRSVKSNEFGVTAGLSFPEFLGLPNSAFKGPSVPRTEINASYNYQNRPEYTRNMISTSFGYSGSLRGGRFFYQFYPIQAKIVRLTNLDPNFYTTLSGNPFMRDAYQNHFDVGAGLVAYYTTSTALVPKVSYQYVRLQLDASGNVLSLFNGAMRKDEYGSRLIWNTPYSQYVRAETTLGKTMVFGGNSSHALAVRLLGGVGYAYGNSSTIPFEKQFYSGGANSMRGWQARALGPGRSKADTTFVIPSQTGDVKLEANLEYRFPMFWKLCGAVFTDVGNIWTLKETDGDNGNHTHFDLKDFAGGLAANWGIGLRVDLNFLILRLDMGMKLYDPSLDTKNWRGPSDWIRKDGYSIHFGVGYPF
;
A
#
# COMPACT_ATOMS: atom_id res chain seq x y z
N MET A 1 41.93 -22.11 -31.73
CA MET A 1 40.52 -22.38 -32.04
C MET A 1 39.66 -21.33 -31.36
N ARG A 2 38.95 -20.48 -32.14
CA ARG A 2 38.13 -19.38 -31.63
C ARG A 2 36.87 -19.93 -30.97
N GLU A 3 36.78 -19.83 -29.65
CA GLU A 3 35.51 -20.03 -28.92
C GLU A 3 34.51 -18.96 -29.36
N LYS A 4 33.52 -19.39 -30.10
CA LYS A 4 32.40 -18.54 -30.52
C LYS A 4 31.54 -18.25 -29.30
N HIS A 5 31.60 -17.00 -28.79
CA HIS A 5 30.89 -16.50 -27.62
C HIS A 5 29.38 -16.82 -27.65
N PRO A 6 28.85 -17.60 -26.70
CA PRO A 6 27.44 -17.94 -26.62
C PRO A 6 26.52 -16.72 -26.41
N VAL A 7 27.08 -15.64 -25.86
CA VAL A 7 26.37 -14.36 -25.63
C VAL A 7 25.98 -13.68 -26.95
N PHE A 8 26.81 -13.75 -27.97
CA PHE A 8 26.49 -13.21 -29.30
C PHE A 8 25.33 -13.99 -29.95
N ARG A 9 25.28 -15.30 -29.72
CA ARG A 9 24.16 -16.14 -30.21
C ARG A 9 22.88 -15.85 -29.44
N PHE A 10 22.92 -15.68 -28.12
CA PHE A 10 21.74 -15.37 -27.32
C PHE A 10 21.22 -13.94 -27.61
N ALA A 11 22.11 -12.97 -27.72
CA ALA A 11 21.75 -11.60 -28.12
C ALA A 11 21.23 -11.56 -29.57
N ALA A 12 21.82 -12.31 -30.46
CA ALA A 12 21.34 -12.43 -31.85
C ALA A 12 19.99 -13.17 -31.93
N VAL A 13 19.79 -14.23 -31.15
CA VAL A 13 18.50 -14.94 -31.06
C VAL A 13 17.44 -14.05 -30.41
N LEU A 14 17.77 -13.31 -29.36
CA LEU A 14 16.85 -12.37 -28.71
C LEU A 14 16.54 -11.18 -29.64
N SER A 15 17.53 -10.65 -30.36
CA SER A 15 17.33 -9.59 -31.35
C SER A 15 16.54 -10.09 -32.56
N ALA A 16 16.79 -11.31 -33.02
CA ALA A 16 16.02 -11.94 -34.09
C ALA A 16 14.58 -12.26 -33.65
N ALA A 17 14.38 -12.73 -32.42
CA ALA A 17 13.04 -12.92 -31.84
C ALA A 17 12.31 -11.59 -31.69
N LEU A 18 12.97 -10.54 -31.23
CA LEU A 18 12.42 -9.17 -31.16
C LEU A 18 12.10 -8.61 -32.55
N ALA A 19 12.97 -8.82 -33.54
CA ALA A 19 12.73 -8.41 -34.91
C ALA A 19 11.58 -9.18 -35.59
N LEU A 20 11.48 -10.48 -35.34
CA LEU A 20 10.36 -11.31 -35.80
C LEU A 20 9.02 -10.88 -35.19
N VAL A 21 9.02 -10.50 -33.90
CA VAL A 21 7.80 -9.99 -33.22
C VAL A 21 7.42 -8.59 -33.71
N SER A 22 8.38 -7.80 -34.20
CA SER A 22 8.13 -6.43 -34.69
C SER A 22 7.64 -6.40 -36.15
N SER A 23 7.96 -7.41 -36.96
CA SER A 23 7.72 -7.43 -38.40
C SER A 23 6.33 -7.90 -38.84
N CYS A 24 5.50 -8.41 -37.92
CA CYS A 24 4.19 -8.99 -38.29
C CYS A 24 3.06 -7.93 -38.34
N SER A 25 2.19 -8.07 -39.35
CA SER A 25 0.98 -7.25 -39.48
C SER A 25 0.04 -7.45 -38.26
N THR A 26 -0.30 -6.33 -37.59
CA THR A 26 -1.22 -6.31 -36.44
C THR A 26 -2.71 -6.35 -36.84
N THR A 27 -2.98 -6.60 -38.11
CA THR A 27 -4.33 -6.55 -38.71
C THR A 27 -4.67 -7.79 -39.54
N ARG A 28 -3.83 -8.84 -39.48
CA ARG A 28 -3.96 -10.04 -40.31
C ARG A 28 -5.24 -10.83 -40.06
N VAL A 29 -5.74 -10.85 -38.83
CA VAL A 29 -6.92 -11.62 -38.42
C VAL A 29 -8.23 -10.86 -38.63
N LEU A 30 -8.17 -9.58 -39.04
CA LEU A 30 -9.37 -8.80 -39.30
C LEU A 30 -10.06 -9.26 -40.59
N GLU A 31 -11.39 -9.32 -40.54
CA GLU A 31 -12.23 -9.59 -41.67
C GLU A 31 -12.19 -8.43 -42.70
N ASP A 32 -12.68 -8.70 -43.88
CA ASP A 32 -12.76 -7.64 -44.89
C ASP A 32 -13.83 -6.59 -44.46
N GLY A 33 -13.49 -5.33 -44.60
CA GLY A 33 -14.28 -4.22 -44.07
C GLY A 33 -14.05 -3.86 -42.61
N GLN A 34 -13.30 -4.67 -41.84
CA GLN A 34 -12.91 -4.32 -40.49
C GLN A 34 -11.58 -3.57 -40.45
N TYR A 35 -11.51 -2.59 -39.55
CA TYR A 35 -10.31 -1.79 -39.30
C TYR A 35 -9.94 -1.88 -37.85
N ARG A 36 -8.63 -1.89 -37.53
CA ARG A 36 -8.14 -1.84 -36.19
C ARG A 36 -8.04 -0.39 -35.70
N LEU A 37 -8.61 -0.06 -34.55
CA LEU A 37 -8.33 1.20 -33.86
C LEU A 37 -6.88 1.23 -33.39
N ALA A 38 -6.06 2.10 -33.99
CA ALA A 38 -4.63 2.19 -33.72
C ALA A 38 -4.32 3.23 -32.65
N SER A 39 -4.95 4.40 -32.71
CA SER A 39 -4.76 5.47 -31.74
C SER A 39 -5.99 6.33 -31.57
N ASN A 40 -6.14 6.95 -30.40
CA ASN A 40 -6.99 8.08 -30.14
C ASN A 40 -6.09 9.27 -29.77
N LYS A 41 -6.37 10.42 -30.34
CA LYS A 41 -5.71 11.68 -30.03
C LYS A 41 -6.75 12.71 -29.67
N VAL A 42 -6.55 13.46 -28.58
CA VAL A 42 -7.37 14.62 -28.24
C VAL A 42 -6.54 15.88 -28.51
N VAL A 43 -7.12 16.81 -29.26
CA VAL A 43 -6.52 18.11 -29.59
C VAL A 43 -7.49 19.19 -29.16
N VAL A 44 -7.09 20.01 -28.18
CA VAL A 44 -7.89 21.16 -27.73
C VAL A 44 -7.39 22.41 -28.43
N LYS A 45 -8.31 23.13 -29.09
CA LYS A 45 -8.03 24.38 -29.77
C LYS A 45 -8.30 25.55 -28.82
N GLY A 46 -7.37 26.50 -28.72
CA GLY A 46 -7.57 27.80 -28.09
C GLY A 46 -7.07 27.97 -26.66
N ASP A 47 -7.02 26.94 -25.81
CA ASP A 47 -6.48 27.04 -24.43
C ASP A 47 -5.41 25.99 -24.18
N GLY A 48 -4.15 26.38 -24.21
CA GLY A 48 -3.00 25.50 -23.97
C GLY A 48 -2.88 25.00 -22.54
N LYS A 49 -3.76 25.42 -21.62
CA LYS A 49 -3.75 25.01 -20.18
C LYS A 49 -4.78 23.93 -19.86
N PHE A 50 -5.67 23.55 -20.79
CA PHE A 50 -6.67 22.52 -20.53
C PHE A 50 -6.03 21.14 -20.44
N ASN A 51 -6.33 20.40 -19.37
CA ASN A 51 -5.80 19.06 -19.15
C ASN A 51 -6.62 18.03 -19.98
N THR A 52 -6.10 17.61 -21.12
CA THR A 52 -6.78 16.65 -22.01
C THR A 52 -7.09 15.31 -21.33
N LYS A 53 -6.38 14.92 -20.28
CA LYS A 53 -6.64 13.68 -19.56
C LYS A 53 -8.01 13.63 -18.91
N GLU A 54 -8.59 14.78 -18.57
CA GLU A 54 -9.93 14.86 -18.01
C GLU A 54 -11.00 14.34 -18.96
N ILE A 55 -10.83 14.57 -20.26
CA ILE A 55 -11.80 14.14 -21.29
C ILE A 55 -11.45 12.82 -21.96
N GLU A 56 -10.18 12.38 -21.91
CA GLU A 56 -9.74 11.07 -22.45
C GLU A 56 -10.47 9.88 -21.80
N SER A 57 -10.91 10.03 -20.53
CA SER A 57 -11.65 9.00 -19.82
C SER A 57 -13.05 8.76 -20.40
N TYR A 58 -13.62 9.75 -21.09
CA TYR A 58 -14.95 9.72 -21.70
C TYR A 58 -14.97 9.14 -23.11
N ILE A 59 -13.79 8.84 -23.68
CA ILE A 59 -13.67 8.10 -24.91
C ILE A 59 -14.08 6.65 -24.69
N LYS A 60 -15.16 6.21 -25.33
CA LYS A 60 -15.76 4.88 -25.15
C LYS A 60 -14.87 3.76 -25.67
N GLN A 61 -14.29 3.93 -26.86
CA GLN A 61 -13.45 2.93 -27.47
C GLN A 61 -11.98 3.34 -27.38
N LYS A 62 -11.20 2.54 -26.67
CA LYS A 62 -9.75 2.78 -26.49
C LYS A 62 -8.95 1.77 -27.30
N PRO A 63 -7.82 2.19 -27.93
CA PRO A 63 -6.96 1.30 -28.67
C PRO A 63 -6.30 0.28 -27.72
N ASN A 64 -5.70 -0.77 -28.32
CA ASN A 64 -4.92 -1.71 -27.55
C ASN A 64 -3.79 -1.01 -26.78
N SER A 65 -3.60 -1.39 -25.51
CA SER A 65 -2.48 -0.90 -24.68
C SER A 65 -1.13 -1.36 -25.25
N TYR A 66 -0.10 -0.59 -25.01
CA TYR A 66 1.28 -0.90 -25.40
C TYR A 66 2.16 -1.05 -24.16
N ILE A 67 3.28 -1.75 -24.29
CA ILE A 67 4.25 -1.94 -23.19
C ILE A 67 5.16 -0.72 -23.08
N VAL A 68 5.93 -0.44 -24.13
CA VAL A 68 6.86 0.70 -24.18
C VAL A 68 6.87 1.26 -25.61
N PHE A 69 6.86 2.58 -25.76
CA PHE A 69 7.00 3.29 -27.05
C PHE A 69 6.10 2.75 -28.18
N GLY A 70 4.86 2.40 -27.89
CA GLY A 70 3.90 1.90 -28.88
C GLY A 70 4.07 0.44 -29.28
N TRP A 71 5.00 -0.29 -28.65
CA TRP A 71 5.23 -1.71 -28.92
C TRP A 71 4.20 -2.58 -28.17
N ASN A 72 3.49 -3.43 -28.92
CA ASN A 72 2.52 -4.37 -28.37
C ASN A 72 2.76 -5.78 -28.93
N PRO A 73 3.67 -6.54 -28.32
CA PRO A 73 4.00 -7.89 -28.79
C PRO A 73 2.82 -8.87 -28.72
N PHE A 74 1.92 -8.71 -27.75
CA PHE A 74 0.77 -9.60 -27.58
C PHE A 74 -0.29 -9.41 -28.67
N LEU A 75 -0.41 -8.21 -29.22
CA LEU A 75 -1.21 -7.96 -30.40
C LEU A 75 -0.61 -8.66 -31.63
N ASN A 76 0.71 -8.65 -31.77
CA ASN A 76 1.41 -9.38 -32.83
C ASN A 76 1.23 -10.90 -32.67
N ILE A 77 1.38 -11.43 -31.45
CA ILE A 77 1.15 -12.86 -31.16
C ILE A 77 -0.28 -13.25 -31.55
N TYR A 78 -1.29 -12.47 -31.18
CA TYR A 78 -2.66 -12.74 -31.60
C TYR A 78 -2.80 -12.82 -33.12
N ASN A 79 -2.15 -11.95 -33.87
CA ASN A 79 -2.15 -11.92 -35.31
C ASN A 79 -1.35 -13.03 -35.99
N TRP A 80 -0.55 -13.83 -35.25
CA TRP A 80 0.04 -15.08 -35.75
C TRP A 80 -0.99 -16.20 -35.90
N SER A 81 -2.11 -16.10 -35.16
CA SER A 81 -3.19 -17.04 -35.37
C SER A 81 -3.73 -16.94 -36.80
N GLY A 82 -4.09 -18.05 -37.38
CA GLY A 82 -4.78 -18.06 -38.68
C GLY A 82 -6.20 -17.50 -38.59
N LYS A 83 -6.81 -17.25 -39.76
CA LYS A 83 -8.20 -16.72 -39.84
C LYS A 83 -9.23 -17.69 -39.21
N ASN A 84 -9.00 -18.99 -39.26
CA ASN A 84 -9.90 -19.98 -38.68
C ASN A 84 -9.72 -20.02 -37.12
N PRO A 85 -10.73 -19.60 -36.33
CA PRO A 85 -10.64 -19.58 -34.89
C PRO A 85 -10.68 -20.95 -34.22
N ASP A 86 -11.19 -21.97 -34.92
CA ASP A 86 -11.52 -23.28 -34.30
C ASP A 86 -10.34 -24.23 -34.19
N LYS A 87 -9.26 -24.00 -34.93
CA LYS A 87 -8.05 -24.82 -34.84
C LYS A 87 -7.42 -24.68 -33.45
N ALA A 88 -7.06 -25.79 -32.81
CA ALA A 88 -6.51 -25.84 -31.45
C ALA A 88 -5.29 -24.92 -31.27
N VAL A 89 -4.38 -24.90 -32.25
CA VAL A 89 -3.20 -23.98 -32.24
C VAL A 89 -3.62 -22.51 -32.27
N ASN A 90 -4.62 -22.16 -33.10
CA ASN A 90 -5.11 -20.78 -33.17
C ASN A 90 -5.83 -20.37 -31.89
N LYS A 91 -6.61 -21.26 -31.26
CA LYS A 91 -7.22 -21.06 -29.94
C LYS A 91 -6.15 -20.75 -28.87
N PHE A 92 -5.08 -21.53 -28.87
CA PHE A 92 -3.96 -21.33 -27.94
C PHE A 92 -3.26 -19.99 -28.16
N ILE A 93 -2.91 -19.64 -29.41
CA ILE A 93 -2.25 -18.37 -29.75
C ILE A 93 -3.16 -17.19 -29.40
N ARG A 94 -4.46 -17.26 -29.68
CA ARG A 94 -5.43 -16.22 -29.34
C ARG A 94 -5.64 -16.05 -27.83
N LYS A 95 -5.47 -17.12 -27.07
CA LYS A 95 -5.53 -17.07 -25.59
C LYS A 95 -4.33 -16.33 -24.98
N ILE A 96 -3.17 -16.43 -25.60
CA ILE A 96 -1.93 -15.74 -25.16
C ILE A 96 -1.88 -14.32 -25.70
N GLY A 97 -2.35 -14.09 -26.93
CA GLY A 97 -2.36 -12.78 -27.60
C GLY A 97 -3.50 -11.88 -27.14
N THR A 98 -3.41 -10.61 -27.48
CA THR A 98 -4.47 -9.63 -27.27
C THR A 98 -5.19 -9.37 -28.58
N ALA A 99 -6.50 -9.52 -28.61
CA ALA A 99 -7.32 -9.27 -29.79
C ALA A 99 -7.21 -7.80 -30.24
N PRO A 100 -7.14 -7.52 -31.56
CA PRO A 100 -7.20 -6.16 -32.06
C PRO A 100 -8.55 -5.52 -31.75
N VAL A 101 -8.54 -4.27 -31.32
CA VAL A 101 -9.75 -3.49 -31.11
C VAL A 101 -10.28 -3.08 -32.47
N VAL A 102 -11.45 -3.60 -32.84
CA VAL A 102 -12.11 -3.30 -34.13
C VAL A 102 -12.77 -1.94 -34.00
N TYR A 103 -12.45 -1.02 -34.93
CA TYR A 103 -13.02 0.31 -35.00
C TYR A 103 -14.54 0.26 -35.22
N GLN A 104 -15.28 1.02 -34.41
CA GLN A 104 -16.74 1.14 -34.50
C GLN A 104 -17.14 2.62 -34.54
N PRO A 105 -17.72 3.11 -35.65
CA PRO A 105 -18.14 4.52 -35.81
C PRO A 105 -19.12 4.98 -34.71
N SER A 106 -20.08 4.13 -34.33
CA SER A 106 -21.05 4.43 -33.26
C SER A 106 -20.41 4.73 -31.90
N GLN A 107 -19.26 4.10 -31.59
CA GLN A 107 -18.52 4.37 -30.36
C GLN A 107 -17.80 5.73 -30.39
N VAL A 108 -17.42 6.19 -31.60
CA VAL A 108 -16.83 7.52 -31.77
C VAL A 108 -17.90 8.60 -31.56
N GLU A 109 -19.09 8.44 -32.13
CA GLU A 109 -20.23 9.35 -31.93
C GLU A 109 -20.63 9.40 -30.43
N ALA A 110 -20.70 8.24 -29.79
CA ALA A 110 -20.96 8.19 -28.35
C ALA A 110 -19.87 8.89 -27.52
N SER A 111 -18.61 8.79 -27.94
CA SER A 111 -17.50 9.51 -27.32
C SER A 111 -17.62 11.02 -27.46
N ILE A 112 -17.98 11.52 -28.65
CA ILE A 112 -18.22 12.96 -28.90
C ILE A 112 -19.28 13.48 -27.92
N LYS A 113 -20.44 12.81 -27.85
CA LYS A 113 -21.53 13.22 -26.96
C LYS A 113 -21.12 13.20 -25.49
N ASN A 114 -20.35 12.17 -25.05
CA ASN A 114 -19.88 12.09 -23.69
C ASN A 114 -18.88 13.20 -23.35
N ILE A 115 -17.95 13.51 -24.28
CA ILE A 115 -16.97 14.60 -24.09
C ILE A 115 -17.70 15.94 -24.03
N GLN A 116 -18.66 16.22 -24.92
CA GLN A 116 -19.44 17.45 -24.90
C GLN A 116 -20.16 17.64 -23.55
N ARG A 117 -20.91 16.63 -23.11
CA ARG A 117 -21.61 16.67 -21.80
C ARG A 117 -20.66 16.89 -20.64
N HIS A 118 -19.48 16.25 -20.67
CA HIS A 118 -18.52 16.44 -19.60
C HIS A 118 -17.91 17.84 -19.63
N LEU A 119 -17.67 18.41 -20.78
CA LEU A 119 -17.20 19.80 -20.89
C LEU A 119 -18.26 20.79 -20.38
N GLU A 120 -19.54 20.57 -20.67
CA GLU A 120 -20.65 21.36 -20.09
C GLU A 120 -20.70 21.22 -18.58
N TYR A 121 -20.56 19.98 -18.05
CA TYR A 121 -20.47 19.73 -16.61
C TYR A 121 -19.31 20.48 -15.95
N LEU A 122 -18.18 20.65 -16.66
CA LEU A 122 -17.02 21.44 -16.22
C LEU A 122 -17.19 22.95 -16.43
N GLY A 123 -18.30 23.39 -16.98
CA GLY A 123 -18.64 24.80 -17.22
C GLY A 123 -18.14 25.38 -18.55
N TYR A 124 -17.79 24.54 -19.53
CA TYR A 124 -17.48 24.98 -20.91
C TYR A 124 -18.72 24.84 -21.79
N TYR A 125 -19.61 25.82 -21.70
CA TYR A 125 -20.91 25.81 -22.38
C TYR A 125 -20.78 26.05 -23.88
N GLY A 126 -21.48 25.22 -24.68
CA GLY A 126 -21.43 25.31 -26.14
C GLY A 126 -20.11 24.83 -26.73
N SER A 127 -19.40 23.94 -26.03
CA SER A 127 -18.20 23.29 -26.60
C SER A 127 -18.54 22.48 -27.83
N ASP A 128 -17.69 22.57 -28.88
CA ASP A 128 -17.81 21.79 -30.12
C ASP A 128 -16.73 20.67 -30.11
N VAL A 129 -17.19 19.45 -30.36
CA VAL A 129 -16.29 18.28 -30.43
C VAL A 129 -16.53 17.57 -31.76
N ARG A 130 -15.49 17.48 -32.56
CA ARG A 130 -15.49 16.80 -33.85
C ARG A 130 -14.47 15.68 -33.89
N SER A 131 -14.73 14.64 -34.66
CA SER A 131 -13.77 13.59 -34.92
C SER A 131 -13.27 13.62 -36.34
N GLU A 132 -11.99 13.40 -36.52
CA GLU A 132 -11.35 13.13 -37.80
C GLU A 132 -10.81 11.70 -37.78
N VAL A 133 -11.15 10.92 -38.80
CA VAL A 133 -10.80 9.52 -38.92
C VAL A 133 -9.78 9.35 -40.04
N GLY A 134 -8.54 9.08 -39.67
CA GLY A 134 -7.45 8.77 -40.59
C GLY A 134 -7.33 7.27 -40.84
N VAL A 135 -7.42 6.82 -42.07
CA VAL A 135 -7.29 5.42 -42.43
C VAL A 135 -5.95 5.19 -43.13
N LYS A 136 -5.16 4.25 -42.58
CA LYS A 136 -3.87 3.80 -43.14
C LYS A 136 -3.88 2.27 -43.28
N GLY A 137 -4.15 1.76 -44.47
CA GLY A 137 -4.37 0.33 -44.69
C GLY A 137 -5.56 -0.18 -43.87
N LYS A 138 -5.40 -1.21 -43.06
CA LYS A 138 -6.44 -1.71 -42.13
C LYS A 138 -6.32 -1.09 -40.70
N LYS A 139 -5.70 0.09 -40.54
CA LYS A 139 -5.58 0.81 -39.26
C LYS A 139 -6.32 2.12 -39.32
N VAL A 140 -6.96 2.50 -38.22
CA VAL A 140 -7.69 3.76 -38.04
C VAL A 140 -7.10 4.51 -36.85
N ASP A 141 -6.78 5.77 -37.10
CA ASP A 141 -6.44 6.76 -36.08
C ASP A 141 -7.62 7.74 -35.95
N VAL A 142 -8.10 7.95 -34.72
CA VAL A 142 -9.20 8.90 -34.45
C VAL A 142 -8.63 10.11 -33.72
N THR A 143 -8.83 11.28 -34.28
CA THR A 143 -8.47 12.55 -33.63
C THR A 143 -9.76 13.26 -33.22
N TYR A 144 -9.92 13.50 -31.92
CA TYR A 144 -10.99 14.32 -31.38
C TYR A 144 -10.51 15.76 -31.27
N SER A 145 -11.03 16.63 -32.12
CA SER A 145 -10.77 18.07 -32.10
C SER A 145 -11.82 18.75 -31.23
N VAL A 146 -11.38 19.34 -30.13
CA VAL A 146 -12.23 20.00 -29.13
C VAL A 146 -12.03 21.49 -29.23
N THR A 147 -13.10 22.24 -29.44
CA THR A 147 -13.13 23.68 -29.28
C THR A 147 -13.89 23.99 -27.99
N LEU A 148 -13.18 24.53 -26.99
CA LEU A 148 -13.79 24.84 -25.71
C LEU A 148 -14.80 25.94 -25.84
N GLY A 149 -15.96 25.74 -25.24
CA GLY A 149 -17.01 26.72 -25.18
C GLY A 149 -16.76 27.83 -24.17
N LYS A 150 -17.72 28.71 -24.04
CA LYS A 150 -17.63 29.86 -23.16
C LYS A 150 -17.73 29.43 -21.69
N ARG A 151 -16.93 30.01 -20.84
CA ARG A 151 -17.08 29.91 -19.38
C ARG A 151 -17.64 31.18 -18.79
N TYR A 152 -18.56 31.03 -17.88
CA TYR A 152 -19.11 32.14 -17.11
C TYR A 152 -18.48 32.15 -15.71
N ARG A 153 -18.25 33.37 -15.19
CA ARG A 153 -17.92 33.53 -13.77
C ARG A 153 -19.21 33.78 -13.00
N ILE A 154 -19.28 33.26 -11.77
CA ILE A 154 -20.37 33.54 -10.86
C ILE A 154 -20.34 35.04 -10.51
N GLY A 155 -21.43 35.74 -10.81
CA GLY A 155 -21.66 37.11 -10.41
C GLY A 155 -22.17 37.20 -8.95
N ASN A 156 -23.36 37.72 -8.74
CA ASN A 156 -24.01 37.72 -7.44
C ASN A 156 -24.63 36.33 -7.16
N ILE A 157 -24.61 35.93 -5.87
CA ILE A 157 -25.32 34.75 -5.43
C ILE A 157 -26.48 35.20 -4.55
N THR A 158 -27.69 34.86 -4.96
CA THR A 158 -28.91 35.08 -4.17
C THR A 158 -29.47 33.77 -3.69
N TYR A 159 -30.13 33.81 -2.52
CA TYR A 159 -30.64 32.62 -1.86
C TYR A 159 -32.15 32.69 -1.73
N SER A 160 -32.85 31.68 -2.21
CA SER A 160 -34.27 31.43 -1.94
C SER A 160 -34.38 30.27 -0.98
N LEU A 161 -34.74 30.57 0.27
CA LEU A 161 -34.70 29.62 1.39
C LEU A 161 -36.10 29.48 2.00
N PRO A 162 -36.49 28.27 2.45
CA PRO A 162 -37.73 28.08 3.20
C PRO A 162 -37.65 28.83 4.54
N GLU A 163 -38.73 29.43 4.94
CA GLU A 163 -38.80 30.19 6.19
C GLU A 163 -38.64 29.27 7.42
N GLY A 164 -38.07 29.81 8.51
CA GLY A 164 -37.87 29.11 9.77
C GLY A 164 -36.42 28.93 10.15
N GLU A 165 -36.17 28.08 11.13
CA GLU A 165 -34.83 27.82 11.74
C GLU A 165 -33.75 27.44 10.72
N PHE A 166 -34.15 26.74 9.64
CA PHE A 166 -33.22 26.37 8.58
C PHE A 166 -32.62 27.58 7.88
N LYS A 167 -33.44 28.61 7.63
CA LYS A 167 -32.96 29.85 6.97
C LYS A 167 -31.93 30.57 7.84
N GLU A 168 -32.16 30.64 9.13
CA GLU A 168 -31.22 31.25 10.09
C GLU A 168 -29.88 30.49 10.11
N ASP A 169 -29.91 29.18 10.23
CA ASP A 169 -28.71 28.33 10.21
C ASP A 169 -27.96 28.40 8.88
N PHE A 170 -28.68 28.46 7.78
CA PHE A 170 -28.05 28.57 6.45
C PHE A 170 -27.34 29.92 6.32
N LEU A 171 -27.99 31.01 6.67
CA LEU A 171 -27.43 32.36 6.55
C LEU A 171 -26.24 32.57 7.47
N ALA A 172 -26.23 31.93 8.67
CA ALA A 172 -25.10 31.96 9.57
C ALA A 172 -23.86 31.25 8.99
N ASP A 173 -24.04 30.28 8.10
CA ASP A 173 -22.99 29.47 7.49
C ASP A 173 -22.62 29.87 6.05
N THR A 174 -23.13 30.96 5.52
CA THR A 174 -22.86 31.40 4.14
C THR A 174 -21.35 31.58 3.86
N SER A 175 -20.58 31.93 4.88
CA SER A 175 -19.11 32.01 4.77
C SER A 175 -18.43 30.66 4.46
N LEU A 176 -19.08 29.55 4.81
CA LEU A 176 -18.62 28.18 4.55
C LEU A 176 -18.98 27.68 3.17
N ILE A 177 -19.84 28.35 2.43
CA ILE A 177 -20.19 28.01 1.03
C ILE A 177 -18.93 28.04 0.19
N SER A 178 -18.66 26.93 -0.55
CA SER A 178 -17.44 26.79 -1.32
C SER A 178 -17.46 27.55 -2.64
N ILE A 179 -18.65 27.79 -3.21
CA ILE A 179 -18.83 28.59 -4.42
C ILE A 179 -18.89 30.07 -4.06
N LYS A 180 -18.10 30.90 -4.75
CA LYS A 180 -17.98 32.33 -4.45
C LYS A 180 -18.12 33.18 -5.70
N PRO A 181 -18.57 34.44 -5.59
CA PRO A 181 -18.47 35.39 -6.69
C PRO A 181 -17.06 35.45 -7.26
N GLY A 182 -16.95 35.39 -8.59
CA GLY A 182 -15.69 35.32 -9.33
C GLY A 182 -15.21 33.92 -9.67
N ASP A 183 -15.71 32.85 -9.03
CA ASP A 183 -15.43 31.47 -9.41
C ASP A 183 -16.07 31.13 -10.76
N TYR A 184 -15.55 30.09 -11.41
CA TYR A 184 -16.19 29.63 -12.64
C TYR A 184 -17.45 28.80 -12.35
N LEU A 185 -18.54 29.18 -13.02
CA LEU A 185 -19.79 28.40 -12.96
C LEU A 185 -19.59 27.04 -13.65
N SER A 186 -19.86 25.96 -12.94
CA SER A 186 -19.84 24.59 -13.45
C SER A 186 -20.77 23.71 -12.63
N GLU A 187 -21.42 22.74 -13.26
CA GLU A 187 -22.26 21.77 -12.56
C GLU A 187 -21.46 20.97 -11.53
N ASP A 188 -20.19 20.64 -11.82
CA ASP A 188 -19.26 19.98 -10.90
C ASP A 188 -19.10 20.76 -9.57
N ALA A 189 -18.91 22.09 -9.67
CA ALA A 189 -18.77 22.93 -8.47
C ALA A 189 -20.09 23.03 -7.69
N LEU A 190 -21.20 23.17 -8.39
CA LEU A 190 -22.53 23.22 -7.78
C LEU A 190 -22.89 21.90 -7.11
N GLU A 191 -22.64 20.76 -7.75
CA GLU A 191 -22.90 19.43 -7.17
C GLU A 191 -22.04 19.18 -5.93
N LYS A 192 -20.76 19.51 -5.96
CA LYS A 192 -19.88 19.43 -4.78
C LYS A 192 -20.36 20.28 -3.62
N GLU A 193 -20.85 21.49 -3.94
CA GLU A 193 -21.40 22.38 -2.89
C GLU A 193 -22.68 21.79 -2.30
N THR A 194 -23.59 21.26 -3.09
CA THR A 194 -24.83 20.63 -2.58
C THR A 194 -24.52 19.42 -1.70
N GLU A 195 -23.56 18.58 -2.05
CA GLU A 195 -23.14 17.43 -1.25
C GLU A 195 -22.50 17.87 0.07
N ARG A 196 -21.61 18.89 0.01
CA ARG A 196 -20.97 19.47 1.20
C ARG A 196 -22.03 20.07 2.14
N SER A 197 -22.91 20.90 1.61
CA SER A 197 -23.99 21.56 2.37
C SER A 197 -24.96 20.56 2.94
N ALA A 198 -25.40 19.58 2.18
CA ALA A 198 -26.27 18.51 2.68
C ALA A 198 -25.62 17.75 3.84
N THR A 199 -24.35 17.44 3.76
CA THR A 199 -23.59 16.80 4.84
C THR A 199 -23.50 17.70 6.09
N LEU A 200 -23.26 19.01 5.89
CA LEU A 200 -23.20 19.98 6.99
C LEU A 200 -24.55 20.04 7.73
N PHE A 201 -25.67 20.15 6.99
CA PHE A 201 -26.97 20.25 7.61
C PHE A 201 -27.42 18.94 8.30
N ARG A 202 -27.09 17.75 7.75
CA ARG A 202 -27.32 16.50 8.47
C ARG A 202 -26.52 16.42 9.78
N ARG A 203 -25.37 17.05 9.85
CA ARG A 203 -24.58 17.16 11.11
C ARG A 203 -25.14 18.21 12.08
N LYS A 204 -25.90 19.18 11.57
CA LYS A 204 -26.56 20.21 12.39
C LYS A 204 -27.95 19.81 12.92
N GLY A 205 -28.39 18.60 12.62
CA GLY A 205 -29.66 18.09 13.12
C GLY A 205 -30.75 17.86 12.08
N TYR A 206 -30.54 18.28 10.83
CA TYR A 206 -31.57 18.14 9.78
C TYR A 206 -31.60 16.72 9.23
N PHE A 207 -32.29 15.83 9.92
CA PHE A 207 -32.43 14.44 9.51
C PHE A 207 -33.09 14.31 8.13
N GLY A 208 -32.51 13.44 7.28
CA GLY A 208 -33.03 13.20 5.93
C GLY A 208 -32.77 14.33 4.93
N PHE A 209 -32.00 15.35 5.30
CA PHE A 209 -31.64 16.41 4.36
C PHE A 209 -30.69 15.88 3.27
N THR A 210 -31.02 16.11 2.00
CA THR A 210 -30.26 15.60 0.85
C THR A 210 -29.88 16.69 -0.13
N LYS A 211 -28.90 16.43 -1.00
CA LYS A 211 -28.52 17.35 -2.08
C LYS A 211 -29.66 17.68 -3.04
N ASN A 212 -30.67 16.82 -3.14
CA ASN A 212 -31.80 16.99 -4.06
C ASN A 212 -32.74 18.15 -3.67
N TYR A 213 -32.60 18.69 -2.47
CA TYR A 213 -33.33 19.90 -2.07
C TYR A 213 -32.75 21.16 -2.68
N PHE A 214 -31.51 21.13 -3.18
CA PHE A 214 -30.92 22.27 -3.86
C PHE A 214 -31.30 22.29 -5.34
N SER A 215 -31.59 23.48 -5.86
CA SER A 215 -31.65 23.78 -7.28
C SER A 215 -30.99 25.12 -7.56
N PHE A 216 -30.44 25.25 -8.76
CA PHE A 216 -29.74 26.47 -9.18
C PHE A 216 -30.32 26.97 -10.49
N GLU A 217 -30.47 28.28 -10.56
CA GLU A 217 -30.82 29.00 -11.76
C GLU A 217 -29.71 30.02 -12.01
N ALA A 218 -29.17 30.04 -13.24
CA ALA A 218 -28.08 30.93 -13.61
C ALA A 218 -28.57 31.88 -14.72
N ASP A 219 -28.59 33.17 -14.42
CA ASP A 219 -28.91 34.22 -15.41
C ASP A 219 -27.63 34.70 -16.10
N THR A 220 -27.52 34.44 -17.38
CA THR A 220 -26.40 34.83 -18.24
C THR A 220 -26.70 36.03 -19.14
N LEU A 221 -27.88 36.64 -19.01
CA LEU A 221 -28.34 37.69 -19.92
C LEU A 221 -27.80 39.09 -19.54
N GLY A 222 -27.43 39.30 -18.30
CA GLY A 222 -27.10 40.62 -17.77
C GLY A 222 -25.69 41.12 -18.07
N ALA A 223 -24.68 40.30 -18.14
CA ALA A 223 -23.29 40.69 -18.33
C ALA A 223 -22.52 39.72 -19.24
N LYS A 224 -21.50 40.23 -19.94
CA LYS A 224 -20.86 39.53 -21.05
C LYS A 224 -20.19 38.18 -20.65
N ASP A 225 -19.67 38.06 -19.43
CA ASP A 225 -18.89 36.90 -19.00
C ASP A 225 -19.20 36.46 -17.54
N THR A 226 -20.32 36.96 -16.98
CA THR A 226 -20.78 36.60 -15.63
C THR A 226 -22.19 36.02 -15.69
N ALA A 227 -22.53 35.21 -14.73
CA ALA A 227 -23.85 34.65 -14.48
C ALA A 227 -24.23 34.91 -13.03
N ASP A 228 -25.37 35.61 -12.84
CA ASP A 228 -25.94 35.73 -11.49
C ASP A 228 -26.63 34.42 -11.12
N LEU A 229 -26.38 33.91 -9.90
CA LEU A 229 -26.80 32.60 -9.46
C LEU A 229 -27.90 32.72 -8.40
N LEU A 230 -29.05 32.15 -8.65
CA LEU A 230 -30.07 31.88 -7.64
C LEU A 230 -29.92 30.45 -7.10
N MET A 231 -29.55 30.32 -5.84
CA MET A 231 -29.57 29.05 -5.14
C MET A 231 -30.89 28.93 -4.37
N THR A 232 -31.71 27.96 -4.75
CA THR A 232 -32.98 27.68 -4.10
C THR A 232 -32.87 26.40 -3.29
N VAL A 233 -33.30 26.43 -2.01
CA VAL A 233 -33.49 25.24 -1.19
C VAL A 233 -34.99 24.99 -1.09
N LYS A 234 -35.40 23.82 -1.56
CA LYS A 234 -36.80 23.39 -1.53
C LYS A 234 -37.20 22.96 -0.11
N GLU A 235 -38.47 23.09 0.23
CA GLU A 235 -39.04 22.58 1.46
C GLU A 235 -38.97 21.04 1.53
N TYR A 236 -39.03 20.49 2.73
CA TYR A 236 -39.12 19.06 2.93
C TYR A 236 -40.46 18.54 2.35
N THR A 237 -40.37 17.55 1.47
CA THR A 237 -41.53 16.87 0.92
C THR A 237 -41.45 15.36 1.16
N ARG A 238 -42.50 14.79 1.70
CA ARG A 238 -42.61 13.33 1.85
C ARG A 238 -43.00 12.74 0.48
N ASN A 239 -42.22 11.78 -0.02
CA ASN A 239 -42.46 11.12 -1.31
C ASN A 239 -42.56 12.08 -2.53
N GLN A 240 -41.89 13.23 -2.49
CA GLN A 240 -41.93 14.25 -3.53
C GLN A 240 -43.36 14.79 -3.87
N THR A 241 -44.27 14.68 -2.94
CA THR A 241 -45.65 15.17 -3.11
C THR A 241 -45.74 16.59 -2.57
N PRO A 242 -46.01 17.61 -3.39
CA PRO A 242 -46.04 19.02 -2.96
C PRO A 242 -47.03 19.33 -1.82
N GLU A 243 -48.12 18.56 -1.73
CA GLU A 243 -49.14 18.71 -0.70
C GLU A 243 -48.65 18.51 0.73
N TYR A 244 -47.48 17.87 0.89
CA TYR A 244 -46.84 17.63 2.19
C TYR A 244 -45.60 18.47 2.41
N ALA A 245 -45.47 19.60 1.69
CA ALA A 245 -44.35 20.52 1.88
C ALA A 245 -44.39 21.11 3.29
N ARG A 246 -43.28 21.07 3.98
CA ARG A 246 -43.08 21.66 5.30
C ARG A 246 -41.66 22.19 5.46
N PRO A 247 -41.41 23.16 6.36
CA PRO A 247 -40.06 23.62 6.65
C PRO A 247 -39.15 22.48 7.17
N HIS A 248 -37.89 22.53 6.82
CA HIS A 248 -36.89 21.65 7.41
C HIS A 248 -36.79 21.93 8.91
N ARG A 249 -36.74 20.87 9.72
CA ARG A 249 -36.62 20.98 11.16
C ARG A 249 -35.45 20.15 11.69
N LYS A 250 -34.91 20.55 12.82
CA LYS A 250 -33.93 19.77 13.55
C LYS A 250 -34.57 18.62 14.29
N TYR A 251 -33.84 17.55 14.41
CA TYR A 251 -34.21 16.33 15.14
C TYR A 251 -33.22 16.11 16.29
N SER A 252 -33.72 15.43 17.31
CA SER A 252 -32.92 14.90 18.40
C SER A 252 -33.02 13.38 18.43
N PHE A 253 -32.04 12.69 18.97
CA PHE A 253 -32.13 11.25 19.17
C PHE A 253 -33.17 10.92 20.23
N GLY A 254 -34.05 9.99 19.88
CA GLY A 254 -35.01 9.38 20.80
C GLY A 254 -34.42 8.17 21.48
N ASP A 255 -35.17 7.06 21.44
CA ASP A 255 -34.70 5.81 22.00
C ASP A 255 -33.53 5.25 21.16
N VAL A 256 -32.46 4.85 21.84
CA VAL A 256 -31.31 4.19 21.22
C VAL A 256 -31.27 2.76 21.73
N SER A 257 -31.65 1.82 20.88
CA SER A 257 -31.64 0.38 21.19
C SER A 257 -30.49 -0.32 20.50
N ILE A 258 -29.86 -1.27 21.21
CA ILE A 258 -28.82 -2.16 20.62
C ILE A 258 -29.32 -3.59 20.84
N SER A 259 -29.59 -4.30 19.76
CA SER A 259 -30.00 -5.68 19.77
C SER A 259 -28.94 -6.59 19.14
N TYR A 260 -28.73 -7.74 19.74
CA TYR A 260 -27.86 -8.79 19.27
C TYR A 260 -28.32 -10.17 19.71
N ASP A 261 -27.74 -11.22 19.17
CA ASP A 261 -28.05 -12.61 19.48
C ASP A 261 -27.91 -12.87 20.99
N LYS A 262 -28.99 -13.34 21.63
CA LYS A 262 -29.07 -13.61 23.10
C LYS A 262 -28.05 -14.66 23.58
N ASP A 263 -27.60 -15.54 22.69
CA ASP A 263 -26.59 -16.56 23.01
C ASP A 263 -25.16 -15.96 23.06
N LEU A 264 -24.98 -14.73 22.59
CA LEU A 264 -23.71 -14.03 22.69
C LEU A 264 -23.57 -13.38 24.07
N LYS A 265 -22.74 -13.98 24.92
CA LYS A 265 -22.37 -13.33 26.19
C LYS A 265 -21.44 -12.16 25.87
N PHE A 266 -21.91 -10.95 26.12
CA PHE A 266 -21.15 -9.72 25.87
C PHE A 266 -21.36 -8.72 27.01
N ASN A 267 -20.34 -7.92 27.29
CA ASN A 267 -20.43 -6.88 28.29
C ASN A 267 -21.09 -5.63 27.69
N ASP A 268 -22.30 -5.33 28.09
CA ASP A 268 -23.08 -4.18 27.60
C ASP A 268 -22.36 -2.84 27.78
N LYS A 269 -21.51 -2.72 28.81
CA LYS A 269 -20.72 -1.51 29.02
C LYS A 269 -19.80 -1.20 27.82
N VAL A 270 -19.22 -2.23 27.21
CA VAL A 270 -18.35 -2.06 26.03
C VAL A 270 -19.17 -1.59 24.84
N LEU A 271 -20.35 -2.16 24.60
CA LEU A 271 -21.25 -1.70 23.51
C LEU A 271 -21.68 -0.25 23.71
N ARG A 272 -22.05 0.11 24.94
CA ARG A 272 -22.39 1.50 25.24
C ARG A 272 -21.23 2.47 25.07
N ASN A 273 -20.00 2.06 25.37
CA ASN A 273 -18.80 2.87 25.13
C ASN A 273 -18.49 3.03 23.62
N MET A 274 -18.90 2.06 22.80
CA MET A 274 -18.74 2.13 21.34
C MET A 274 -19.83 2.98 20.68
N CYS A 275 -21.02 3.06 21.31
CA CYS A 275 -22.13 3.89 20.86
C CYS A 275 -21.95 5.33 21.33
N THR A 276 -21.86 6.26 20.39
CA THR A 276 -21.74 7.70 20.70
C THR A 276 -23.09 8.39 20.77
N LEU A 277 -24.17 7.68 20.37
CA LEU A 277 -25.53 8.21 20.34
C LEU A 277 -26.12 8.21 21.76
N LYS A 278 -26.72 9.34 22.16
CA LYS A 278 -27.40 9.47 23.44
C LYS A 278 -28.82 10.01 23.24
N PRO A 279 -29.80 9.44 23.91
CA PRO A 279 -31.16 10.01 23.92
C PRO A 279 -31.14 11.47 24.34
N GLY A 280 -31.85 12.33 23.61
CA GLY A 280 -31.95 13.77 23.85
C GLY A 280 -30.85 14.62 23.18
N ASP A 281 -29.74 14.05 22.77
CA ASP A 281 -28.72 14.79 22.01
C ASP A 281 -29.28 15.17 20.61
N ARG A 282 -28.81 16.31 20.07
CA ARG A 282 -29.15 16.70 18.70
C ARG A 282 -28.67 15.66 17.71
N TYR A 283 -29.49 15.35 16.72
CA TYR A 283 -29.09 14.48 15.61
C TYR A 283 -27.82 15.00 14.92
N ASP A 284 -26.84 14.14 14.80
CA ASP A 284 -25.62 14.36 14.00
C ASP A 284 -25.31 13.08 13.24
N GLU A 285 -25.34 13.14 11.91
CA GLU A 285 -25.00 12.00 11.05
C GLU A 285 -23.57 11.47 11.29
N ASN A 286 -22.64 12.35 11.67
CA ASN A 286 -21.28 11.95 11.98
C ASN A 286 -21.21 11.04 13.22
N GLU A 287 -22.07 11.26 14.23
CA GLU A 287 -22.14 10.39 15.41
C GLU A 287 -22.73 9.02 15.06
N VAL A 288 -23.71 8.97 14.16
CA VAL A 288 -24.26 7.70 13.62
C VAL A 288 -23.17 6.92 12.89
N ASN A 289 -22.44 7.59 11.99
CA ASN A 289 -21.34 6.99 11.25
C ASN A 289 -20.17 6.56 12.16
N THR A 290 -19.90 7.32 13.21
CA THR A 290 -18.90 6.99 14.23
C THR A 290 -19.29 5.75 15.01
N THR A 291 -20.53 5.65 15.46
CA THR A 291 -21.08 4.47 16.14
C THR A 291 -21.01 3.24 15.23
N TYR A 292 -21.49 3.34 13.99
CA TYR A 292 -21.38 2.28 13.01
C TYR A 292 -19.93 1.82 12.81
N SER A 293 -19.00 2.76 12.64
CA SER A 293 -17.59 2.48 12.41
C SER A 293 -16.93 1.79 13.60
N ARG A 294 -17.24 2.24 14.83
CA ARG A 294 -16.71 1.63 16.06
C ARG A 294 -17.22 0.21 16.27
N LEU A 295 -18.53 -0.01 16.12
CA LEU A 295 -19.12 -1.35 16.26
C LEU A 295 -18.59 -2.31 15.19
N SER A 296 -18.43 -1.85 13.96
CA SER A 296 -17.83 -2.62 12.86
C SER A 296 -16.35 -2.94 13.13
N ALA A 297 -15.59 -2.01 13.71
CA ALA A 297 -14.17 -2.18 14.03
C ALA A 297 -13.89 -3.21 15.13
N LEU A 298 -14.89 -3.57 15.95
CA LEU A 298 -14.79 -4.69 16.88
C LEU A 298 -14.59 -6.02 16.15
N ARG A 299 -15.07 -6.14 14.90
CA ARG A 299 -15.03 -7.37 14.07
C ARG A 299 -15.68 -8.60 14.72
N LEU A 300 -16.52 -8.37 15.69
CA LEU A 300 -17.34 -9.38 16.36
C LEU A 300 -18.61 -9.68 15.57
N PHE A 301 -19.04 -8.70 14.81
CA PHE A 301 -20.27 -8.74 14.06
C PHE A 301 -19.97 -8.86 12.57
N SER A 302 -20.71 -9.70 11.87
CA SER A 302 -20.69 -9.84 10.42
C SER A 302 -21.52 -8.78 9.72
N GLY A 303 -22.49 -8.18 10.45
CA GLY A 303 -23.31 -7.07 10.01
C GLY A 303 -23.62 -6.14 11.18
N VAL A 304 -23.60 -4.84 10.90
CA VAL A 304 -24.05 -3.77 11.80
C VAL A 304 -25.10 -3.01 11.04
N ASN A 305 -26.37 -3.15 11.41
CA ASN A 305 -27.47 -2.46 10.76
C ASN A 305 -27.95 -1.35 11.69
N VAL A 306 -27.88 -0.10 11.23
CA VAL A 306 -28.37 1.07 11.95
C VAL A 306 -29.63 1.55 11.24
N SER A 307 -30.75 1.44 11.88
CA SER A 307 -32.05 1.90 11.39
C SER A 307 -32.49 3.15 12.15
N LEU A 308 -32.77 4.19 11.40
CA LEU A 308 -33.20 5.48 11.94
C LEU A 308 -34.65 5.72 11.57
N THR A 309 -35.54 5.82 12.59
CA THR A 309 -36.98 5.98 12.39
C THR A 309 -37.41 7.34 12.93
N PRO A 310 -37.78 8.29 12.05
CA PRO A 310 -38.23 9.60 12.48
C PRO A 310 -39.68 9.54 13.04
N ARG A 311 -39.91 10.21 14.16
CA ARG A 311 -41.25 10.53 14.70
C ARG A 311 -41.66 11.96 14.30
N ASP A 312 -42.94 12.20 14.20
CA ASP A 312 -43.46 13.53 13.84
C ASP A 312 -43.15 14.64 14.88
N SER A 313 -42.76 14.25 16.09
CA SER A 313 -42.30 15.16 17.15
C SER A 313 -40.92 15.78 16.96
N GLY A 314 -40.17 15.50 15.87
CA GLY A 314 -38.80 15.94 15.72
C GLY A 314 -37.77 15.06 16.45
N ILE A 315 -38.14 13.82 16.69
CA ILE A 315 -37.31 12.81 17.34
C ILE A 315 -36.98 11.73 16.33
N VAL A 316 -35.77 11.18 16.39
CA VAL A 316 -35.32 10.04 15.57
C VAL A 316 -34.93 8.91 16.53
N ASP A 317 -35.63 7.80 16.48
CA ASP A 317 -35.23 6.60 17.16
C ASP A 317 -34.13 5.88 16.38
N CYS A 318 -33.24 5.26 17.11
CA CYS A 318 -32.11 4.55 16.51
C CYS A 318 -32.08 3.10 16.99
N ASP A 319 -32.35 2.17 16.07
CA ASP A 319 -32.27 0.73 16.32
C ASP A 319 -31.01 0.16 15.66
N ILE A 320 -30.10 -0.32 16.50
CA ILE A 320 -28.83 -0.93 16.06
C ILE A 320 -28.97 -2.45 16.21
N ASN A 321 -29.01 -3.14 15.10
CA ASN A 321 -29.04 -4.61 15.06
C ASN A 321 -27.69 -5.18 14.66
N LEU A 322 -27.10 -6.00 15.55
CA LEU A 322 -25.77 -6.57 15.42
C LEU A 322 -25.88 -8.07 15.09
N ILE A 323 -25.41 -8.45 13.91
CA ILE A 323 -25.42 -9.84 13.44
C ILE A 323 -24.08 -10.49 13.82
N ARG A 324 -24.14 -11.54 14.65
CA ARG A 324 -22.97 -12.25 15.15
C ARG A 324 -22.09 -12.82 14.04
N SER A 325 -20.77 -12.69 14.15
CA SER A 325 -19.79 -13.43 13.38
C SER A 325 -19.35 -14.71 14.10
N ARG A 326 -18.57 -15.55 13.43
CA ARG A 326 -17.87 -16.66 14.11
C ARG A 326 -16.89 -16.10 15.12
N MET A 327 -17.04 -16.51 16.41
CA MET A 327 -16.22 -16.02 17.50
C MET A 327 -14.83 -16.63 17.54
N GLN A 328 -14.67 -17.85 17.08
CA GLN A 328 -13.40 -18.57 17.10
C GLN A 328 -13.18 -19.30 15.78
N GLY A 329 -11.95 -19.58 15.48
CA GLY A 329 -11.57 -20.33 14.29
C GLY A 329 -10.07 -20.60 14.20
N PHE A 330 -9.74 -21.45 13.25
CA PHE A 330 -8.37 -21.80 12.92
C PHE A 330 -8.04 -21.31 11.51
N LYS A 331 -6.82 -20.86 11.33
CA LYS A 331 -6.23 -20.56 10.03
C LYS A 331 -4.96 -21.38 9.87
N VAL A 332 -4.96 -22.24 8.88
CA VAL A 332 -3.80 -23.06 8.52
C VAL A 332 -3.18 -22.46 7.26
N ASN A 333 -1.89 -22.15 7.31
CA ASN A 333 -1.11 -21.74 6.16
C ASN A 333 0.03 -22.75 5.98
N LEU A 334 0.34 -23.06 4.74
CA LEU A 334 1.52 -23.83 4.37
C LEU A 334 2.29 -23.03 3.32
N GLU A 335 3.51 -22.62 3.65
CA GLU A 335 4.37 -21.87 2.76
C GLU A 335 5.55 -22.73 2.32
N GLY A 336 5.83 -22.74 1.02
CA GLY A 336 7.07 -23.27 0.47
C GLY A 336 8.07 -22.13 0.29
N SER A 337 9.32 -22.36 0.65
CA SER A 337 10.39 -21.41 0.46
C SER A 337 11.55 -22.03 -0.32
N THR A 338 12.16 -21.25 -1.20
CA THR A 338 13.43 -21.57 -1.83
C THR A 338 14.26 -20.32 -1.94
N ASN A 339 15.58 -20.46 -1.80
CA ASN A 339 16.49 -19.35 -1.97
C ASN A 339 17.67 -19.75 -2.87
N SER A 340 18.45 -18.78 -3.31
CA SER A 340 19.58 -19.02 -4.20
C SER A 340 20.80 -19.62 -3.52
N THR A 341 20.83 -19.70 -2.18
CA THR A 341 21.85 -20.47 -1.46
C THR A 341 21.59 -21.98 -1.55
N GLY A 342 20.52 -22.39 -2.25
CA GLY A 342 20.12 -23.79 -2.42
C GLY A 342 19.30 -24.35 -1.26
N LEU A 343 18.86 -23.52 -0.33
CA LEU A 343 17.92 -23.94 0.72
C LEU A 343 16.50 -24.04 0.16
N ILE A 344 15.89 -25.19 0.36
CA ILE A 344 14.47 -25.46 0.08
C ILE A 344 13.80 -25.76 1.42
N GLY A 345 12.63 -25.18 1.63
CA GLY A 345 11.93 -25.36 2.90
C GLY A 345 10.42 -25.33 2.80
N ILE A 346 9.79 -25.76 3.88
CA ILE A 346 8.36 -25.64 4.13
C ILE A 346 8.12 -25.03 5.50
N SER A 347 7.12 -24.15 5.55
CA SER A 347 6.76 -23.44 6.79
C SER A 347 5.26 -23.63 7.07
N PRO A 348 4.88 -24.70 7.79
CA PRO A 348 3.52 -24.84 8.30
C PRO A 348 3.25 -23.84 9.42
N GLN A 349 2.08 -23.21 9.38
CA GLN A 349 1.61 -22.28 10.40
C GLN A 349 0.17 -22.63 10.77
N LEU A 350 -0.09 -22.67 12.06
CA LEU A 350 -1.43 -22.84 12.63
C LEU A 350 -1.73 -21.65 13.53
N ASN A 351 -2.79 -20.93 13.23
CA ASN A 351 -3.23 -19.81 14.04
C ASN A 351 -4.66 -20.08 14.51
N TYR A 352 -4.86 -20.05 15.83
CA TYR A 352 -6.15 -20.05 16.47
C TYR A 352 -6.50 -18.64 16.89
N TYR A 353 -7.74 -18.24 16.73
CA TYR A 353 -8.23 -16.96 17.25
C TYR A 353 -9.56 -17.14 17.98
N HIS A 354 -9.74 -16.32 19.03
CA HIS A 354 -10.99 -16.12 19.73
C HIS A 354 -11.24 -14.63 19.91
N LYS A 355 -12.39 -14.13 19.43
CA LYS A 355 -12.67 -12.69 19.31
C LYS A 355 -13.34 -12.07 20.54
N ASN A 356 -13.69 -12.84 21.55
CA ASN A 356 -14.44 -12.37 22.71
C ASN A 356 -14.12 -13.23 23.93
N ILE A 357 -12.82 -13.32 24.29
CA ILE A 357 -12.37 -14.29 25.30
C ILE A 357 -12.86 -13.97 26.72
N PHE A 358 -12.97 -12.68 27.06
CA PHE A 358 -13.44 -12.19 28.36
C PHE A 358 -14.79 -11.47 28.28
N HIS A 359 -15.51 -11.64 27.15
CA HIS A 359 -16.84 -11.04 26.87
C HIS A 359 -16.86 -9.53 26.67
N GLY A 360 -15.70 -8.87 26.48
CA GLY A 360 -15.57 -7.44 26.17
C GLY A 360 -15.05 -7.15 24.76
N GLY A 361 -15.02 -8.15 23.88
CA GLY A 361 -14.49 -8.00 22.52
C GLY A 361 -12.96 -8.12 22.43
N GLU A 362 -12.36 -8.73 23.44
CA GLU A 362 -10.94 -9.01 23.47
C GLU A 362 -10.59 -10.14 22.51
N TRP A 363 -9.57 -9.92 21.73
CA TRP A 363 -9.06 -10.89 20.77
C TRP A 363 -7.88 -11.65 21.35
N LEU A 364 -8.03 -12.96 21.46
CA LEU A 364 -6.92 -13.87 21.69
C LEU A 364 -6.47 -14.46 20.36
N ASN A 365 -5.18 -14.40 20.08
CA ASN A 365 -4.54 -15.06 18.95
C ASN A 365 -3.43 -15.97 19.48
N LEU A 366 -3.47 -17.25 19.10
CA LEU A 366 -2.42 -18.21 19.39
C LEU A 366 -1.86 -18.71 18.08
N GLY A 367 -0.55 -18.59 17.88
CA GLY A 367 0.13 -18.99 16.66
C GLY A 367 1.20 -20.05 16.93
N PHE A 368 1.27 -21.04 16.06
CA PHE A 368 2.33 -22.02 16.01
C PHE A 368 2.98 -21.96 14.62
N LEU A 369 4.28 -21.83 14.60
CA LEU A 369 5.11 -21.76 13.41
C LEU A 369 6.11 -22.90 13.42
N GLY A 370 6.19 -23.65 12.33
CA GLY A 370 7.32 -24.50 12.00
C GLY A 370 7.99 -23.94 10.75
N ASN A 371 9.32 -24.01 10.67
CA ASN A 371 10.06 -23.73 9.45
C ASN A 371 11.18 -24.74 9.31
N PHE A 372 11.14 -25.54 8.26
CA PHE A 372 12.07 -26.63 8.02
C PHE A 372 12.75 -26.41 6.69
N GLN A 373 14.04 -26.16 6.72
CA GLN A 373 14.84 -25.90 5.53
C GLN A 373 16.01 -26.89 5.45
N PHE A 374 16.35 -27.29 4.26
CA PHE A 374 17.52 -28.11 3.96
C PHE A 374 18.18 -27.65 2.66
N LYS A 375 19.47 -27.87 2.53
CA LYS A 375 20.21 -27.54 1.33
C LYS A 375 20.05 -28.65 0.29
N TYR A 376 19.74 -28.28 -0.96
CA TYR A 376 19.45 -29.26 -2.00
C TYR A 376 20.65 -30.15 -2.36
N ASP A 377 21.83 -29.53 -2.43
CA ASP A 377 23.11 -30.18 -2.78
C ASP A 377 23.79 -30.85 -1.56
N ASP A 378 23.43 -30.45 -0.35
CA ASP A 378 23.95 -31.05 0.91
C ASP A 378 22.85 -31.12 1.96
N ARG A 379 22.16 -32.25 2.03
CA ARG A 379 21.06 -32.48 2.98
C ARG A 379 21.47 -32.54 4.45
N SER A 380 22.77 -32.55 4.77
CA SER A 380 23.26 -32.44 6.13
C SER A 380 23.08 -31.03 6.69
N VAL A 381 23.08 -30.03 5.82
CA VAL A 381 22.83 -28.63 6.17
C VAL A 381 21.32 -28.40 6.31
N LYS A 382 20.89 -28.23 7.57
CA LYS A 382 19.48 -28.03 7.94
C LYS A 382 19.33 -26.78 8.80
N SER A 383 18.20 -26.09 8.62
CA SER A 383 17.77 -25.02 9.51
C SER A 383 16.33 -25.29 9.94
N ASN A 384 16.11 -25.48 11.20
CA ASN A 384 14.79 -25.73 11.77
C ASN A 384 14.42 -24.61 12.72
N GLU A 385 13.17 -24.16 12.64
CA GLU A 385 12.65 -23.13 13.50
C GLU A 385 11.25 -23.52 14.00
N PHE A 386 11.00 -23.29 15.29
CA PHE A 386 9.71 -23.49 15.93
C PHE A 386 9.34 -22.21 16.68
N GLY A 387 8.13 -21.72 16.45
CA GLY A 387 7.64 -20.52 17.10
C GLY A 387 6.27 -20.74 17.73
N VAL A 388 6.09 -20.16 18.91
CA VAL A 388 4.77 -20.05 19.55
C VAL A 388 4.53 -18.59 19.85
N THR A 389 3.37 -18.09 19.50
CA THR A 389 2.97 -16.70 19.75
C THR A 389 1.62 -16.69 20.47
N ALA A 390 1.47 -15.79 21.43
CA ALA A 390 0.22 -15.49 22.11
C ALA A 390 0.02 -13.98 22.08
N GLY A 391 -1.11 -13.53 21.53
CA GLY A 391 -1.47 -12.12 21.46
C GLY A 391 -2.85 -11.90 22.06
N LEU A 392 -2.98 -10.89 22.91
CA LEU A 392 -4.23 -10.44 23.49
C LEU A 392 -4.43 -8.98 23.15
N SER A 393 -5.57 -8.65 22.52
CA SER A 393 -5.89 -7.30 22.08
C SER A 393 -7.22 -6.86 22.69
N PHE A 394 -7.21 -5.76 23.42
CA PHE A 394 -8.38 -5.13 24.04
C PHE A 394 -8.85 -3.99 23.13
N PRO A 395 -10.18 -3.80 22.90
CA PRO A 395 -10.71 -2.73 22.07
C PRO A 395 -10.80 -1.38 22.82
N GLU A 396 -9.88 -1.14 23.72
CA GLU A 396 -9.75 0.11 24.50
C GLU A 396 -8.30 0.36 24.90
N PHE A 397 -8.00 1.55 25.36
CA PHE A 397 -6.70 1.86 25.98
C PHE A 397 -6.76 1.58 27.47
N LEU A 398 -6.18 0.48 27.89
CA LEU A 398 -6.04 0.14 29.30
C LEU A 398 -5.18 1.20 30.02
N GLY A 399 -5.69 1.70 31.15
CA GLY A 399 -4.99 2.73 31.95
C GLY A 399 -5.15 4.17 31.44
N LEU A 400 -5.88 4.42 30.36
CA LEU A 400 -6.18 5.74 29.84
C LEU A 400 -7.69 5.98 29.80
N PRO A 401 -8.17 7.20 30.05
CA PRO A 401 -9.60 7.49 30.03
C PRO A 401 -10.16 7.39 28.59
N ASN A 402 -11.25 6.64 28.42
CA ASN A 402 -11.89 6.45 27.10
C ASN A 402 -12.41 7.76 26.49
N SER A 403 -12.68 8.78 27.31
CA SER A 403 -13.11 10.11 26.85
C SER A 403 -12.06 10.86 26.00
N ALA A 404 -10.79 10.46 26.06
CA ALA A 404 -9.72 11.07 25.27
C ALA A 404 -9.79 10.68 23.78
N PHE A 405 -10.57 9.65 23.40
CA PHE A 405 -10.59 9.09 22.06
C PHE A 405 -12.00 9.14 21.44
N LYS A 406 -12.34 10.29 20.87
CA LYS A 406 -13.68 10.54 20.30
C LYS A 406 -13.84 10.18 18.81
N GLY A 407 -12.82 9.66 18.14
CA GLY A 407 -12.85 9.39 16.70
C GLY A 407 -13.59 8.09 16.31
N PRO A 408 -13.79 7.83 15.01
CA PRO A 408 -14.44 6.61 14.49
C PRO A 408 -13.59 5.34 14.63
N SER A 409 -12.31 5.49 14.98
CA SER A 409 -11.40 4.36 15.19
C SER A 409 -11.50 3.84 16.61
N VAL A 410 -11.47 2.51 16.75
CA VAL A 410 -11.37 1.85 18.05
C VAL A 410 -9.90 1.74 18.42
N PRO A 411 -9.46 2.37 19.51
CA PRO A 411 -8.11 2.21 20.02
C PRO A 411 -7.94 0.79 20.57
N ARG A 412 -6.71 0.26 20.51
CA ARG A 412 -6.41 -1.09 20.98
C ARG A 412 -5.22 -1.08 21.92
N THR A 413 -5.33 -1.84 22.99
CA THR A 413 -4.18 -2.26 23.80
C THR A 413 -3.78 -3.65 23.38
N GLU A 414 -2.51 -3.87 23.11
CA GLU A 414 -1.94 -5.14 22.66
C GLU A 414 -0.94 -5.66 23.66
N ILE A 415 -1.11 -6.90 24.09
CA ILE A 415 -0.17 -7.64 24.92
C ILE A 415 0.24 -8.85 24.10
N ASN A 416 1.53 -8.96 23.79
CA ASN A 416 2.04 -10.07 23.01
C ASN A 416 3.15 -10.78 23.78
N ALA A 417 3.19 -12.10 23.64
CA ALA A 417 4.27 -12.95 24.11
C ALA A 417 4.64 -13.95 23.00
N SER A 418 5.92 -14.23 22.84
CA SER A 418 6.38 -15.22 21.87
C SER A 418 7.60 -15.96 22.37
N TYR A 419 7.69 -17.21 21.97
CA TYR A 419 8.87 -18.04 22.10
C TYR A 419 9.27 -18.52 20.72
N ASN A 420 10.56 -18.39 20.39
CA ASN A 420 11.12 -18.86 19.13
C ASN A 420 12.38 -19.67 19.40
N TYR A 421 12.41 -20.89 18.88
CA TYR A 421 13.56 -21.78 18.86
C TYR A 421 14.05 -21.91 17.43
N GLN A 422 15.32 -21.61 17.20
CA GLN A 422 15.95 -21.73 15.89
C GLN A 422 17.23 -22.54 16.01
N ASN A 423 17.33 -23.62 15.24
CA ASN A 423 18.52 -24.43 15.11
C ASN A 423 19.10 -24.28 13.70
N ARG A 424 20.29 -23.72 13.61
CA ARG A 424 21.08 -23.55 12.39
C ARG A 424 22.37 -24.37 12.48
N PRO A 425 23.09 -24.58 11.35
CA PRO A 425 24.39 -25.23 11.40
C PRO A 425 25.38 -24.54 12.34
N GLU A 426 25.33 -23.21 12.42
CA GLU A 426 26.28 -22.39 13.14
C GLU A 426 25.95 -22.30 14.65
N TYR A 427 24.65 -22.31 15.01
CA TYR A 427 24.21 -22.12 16.40
C TYR A 427 22.77 -22.56 16.63
N THR A 428 22.42 -22.76 17.87
CA THR A 428 21.03 -22.86 18.34
C THR A 428 20.66 -21.58 19.09
N ARG A 429 19.53 -20.99 18.76
CA ARG A 429 19.03 -19.76 19.37
C ARG A 429 17.66 -19.94 19.98
N ASN A 430 17.51 -19.52 21.23
CA ASN A 430 16.26 -19.42 21.96
C ASN A 430 15.93 -17.95 22.19
N MET A 431 14.71 -17.54 21.86
CA MET A 431 14.27 -16.16 21.97
C MET A 431 12.89 -16.10 22.62
N ILE A 432 12.79 -15.38 23.73
CA ILE A 432 11.54 -15.05 24.39
C ILE A 432 11.30 -13.55 24.20
N SER A 433 10.11 -13.18 23.76
CA SER A 433 9.75 -11.77 23.62
C SER A 433 8.39 -11.50 24.23
N THR A 434 8.23 -10.34 24.84
CA THR A 434 6.94 -9.83 25.30
C THR A 434 6.82 -8.34 24.98
N SER A 435 5.62 -7.88 24.72
CA SER A 435 5.36 -6.46 24.50
C SER A 435 3.99 -6.07 25.04
N PHE A 436 3.92 -4.85 25.53
CA PHE A 436 2.69 -4.14 25.89
C PHE A 436 2.65 -2.83 25.12
N GLY A 437 1.54 -2.52 24.48
CA GLY A 437 1.46 -1.32 23.66
C GLY A 437 0.07 -0.92 23.24
N TYR A 438 0.00 0.20 22.57
CA TYR A 438 -1.19 0.84 22.07
C TYR A 438 -1.15 0.94 20.55
N SER A 439 -2.24 0.63 19.90
CA SER A 439 -2.37 0.80 18.45
C SER A 439 -3.69 1.44 18.08
N GLY A 440 -3.72 2.11 16.94
CA GLY A 440 -4.92 2.72 16.42
C GLY A 440 -4.74 3.28 15.03
N SER A 441 -5.85 3.74 14.46
CA SER A 441 -5.85 4.45 13.18
C SER A 441 -6.66 5.73 13.26
N LEU A 442 -6.26 6.73 12.49
CA LEU A 442 -6.89 8.04 12.40
C LEU A 442 -7.15 8.39 10.93
N ARG A 443 -7.89 9.47 10.69
CA ARG A 443 -8.18 10.00 9.36
C ARG A 443 -8.77 8.95 8.40
N GLY A 444 -9.75 8.16 8.87
CA GLY A 444 -10.38 7.13 8.05
C GLY A 444 -9.44 5.98 7.66
N GLY A 445 -8.52 5.60 8.55
CA GLY A 445 -7.55 4.52 8.33
C GLY A 445 -6.31 4.92 7.53
N ARG A 446 -6.16 6.20 7.17
CA ARG A 446 -4.97 6.70 6.44
C ARG A 446 -3.74 6.87 7.31
N PHE A 447 -3.90 7.15 8.59
CA PHE A 447 -2.80 7.22 9.55
C PHE A 447 -2.95 6.10 10.56
N PHE A 448 -1.95 5.23 10.65
CA PHE A 448 -1.87 4.13 11.59
C PHE A 448 -0.67 4.33 12.52
N TYR A 449 -0.81 4.03 13.79
CA TYR A 449 0.26 4.08 14.77
C TYR A 449 0.26 2.87 15.68
N GLN A 450 1.45 2.47 16.13
CA GLN A 450 1.69 1.51 17.19
C GLN A 450 2.75 2.10 18.13
N PHE A 451 2.44 2.19 19.38
CA PHE A 451 3.36 2.64 20.41
C PHE A 451 3.47 1.56 21.47
N TYR A 452 4.64 1.01 21.61
CA TYR A 452 4.98 -0.01 22.60
C TYR A 452 5.89 0.62 23.67
N PRO A 453 5.33 1.13 24.79
CA PRO A 453 6.14 1.66 25.88
C PRO A 453 7.01 0.58 26.53
N ILE A 454 6.61 -0.69 26.43
CA ILE A 454 7.36 -1.81 26.98
C ILE A 454 7.50 -2.89 25.92
N GLN A 455 8.72 -3.17 25.55
CA GLN A 455 9.14 -4.35 24.80
C GLN A 455 10.30 -5.01 25.55
N ALA A 456 10.20 -6.30 25.80
CA ALA A 456 11.27 -7.05 26.40
C ALA A 456 11.59 -8.28 25.57
N LYS A 457 12.87 -8.56 25.37
CA LYS A 457 13.37 -9.71 24.64
C LYS A 457 14.59 -10.29 25.34
N ILE A 458 14.62 -11.59 25.44
CA ILE A 458 15.78 -12.35 25.94
C ILE A 458 16.23 -13.26 24.81
N VAL A 459 17.50 -13.18 24.43
CA VAL A 459 18.12 -14.03 23.43
C VAL A 459 19.23 -14.87 24.10
N ARG A 460 19.16 -16.17 23.86
CA ARG A 460 20.14 -17.14 24.32
C ARG A 460 20.65 -17.94 23.15
N LEU A 461 21.96 -17.93 22.96
CA LEU A 461 22.68 -18.73 21.99
C LEU A 461 23.31 -19.93 22.72
N THR A 462 23.13 -21.11 22.15
CA THR A 462 23.67 -22.36 22.64
C THR A 462 24.21 -23.19 21.47
N ASN A 463 24.98 -24.23 21.73
CA ASN A 463 25.52 -25.15 20.73
C ASN A 463 26.20 -24.42 19.57
N LEU A 464 27.13 -23.52 19.88
CA LEU A 464 27.96 -22.83 18.91
C LEU A 464 28.90 -23.83 18.22
N ASP A 465 28.91 -23.81 16.87
CA ASP A 465 29.88 -24.57 16.08
C ASP A 465 31.30 -24.06 16.39
N PRO A 466 32.33 -24.93 16.55
CA PRO A 466 33.68 -24.52 16.88
C PRO A 466 34.30 -23.54 15.85
N ASN A 467 34.04 -23.72 14.55
CA ASN A 467 34.56 -22.84 13.52
C ASN A 467 33.85 -21.46 13.56
N PHE A 468 32.54 -21.47 13.84
CA PHE A 468 31.77 -20.25 14.03
C PHE A 468 32.24 -19.50 15.28
N TYR A 469 32.51 -20.19 16.38
CA TYR A 469 33.06 -19.60 17.59
C TYR A 469 34.43 -18.95 17.35
N THR A 470 35.32 -19.60 16.60
CA THR A 470 36.64 -19.05 16.22
C THR A 470 36.48 -17.76 15.37
N THR A 471 35.55 -17.76 14.44
CA THR A 471 35.25 -16.58 13.62
C THR A 471 34.71 -15.43 14.47
N LEU A 472 33.80 -15.71 15.40
CA LEU A 472 33.28 -14.70 16.33
C LEU A 472 34.40 -14.12 17.20
N SER A 473 35.32 -14.97 17.69
CA SER A 473 36.43 -14.55 18.55
C SER A 473 37.42 -13.63 17.80
N GLY A 474 37.57 -13.80 16.50
CA GLY A 474 38.42 -12.97 15.67
C GLY A 474 37.78 -11.62 15.22
N ASN A 475 36.49 -11.44 15.42
CA ASN A 475 35.76 -10.23 15.02
C ASN A 475 34.90 -9.70 16.18
N PRO A 476 35.36 -8.67 16.91
CA PRO A 476 34.65 -8.12 18.05
C PRO A 476 33.21 -7.66 17.74
N PHE A 477 32.99 -7.06 16.56
CA PHE A 477 31.66 -6.61 16.13
C PHE A 477 30.69 -7.78 15.98
N MET A 478 31.12 -8.87 15.32
CA MET A 478 30.29 -10.06 15.16
C MET A 478 30.07 -10.76 16.50
N ARG A 479 31.11 -10.89 17.34
CA ARG A 479 30.98 -11.47 18.67
C ARG A 479 29.90 -10.76 19.48
N ASP A 480 29.96 -9.42 19.55
CA ASP A 480 29.04 -8.61 20.32
C ASP A 480 27.63 -8.63 19.74
N ALA A 481 27.47 -8.76 18.42
CA ALA A 481 26.18 -8.92 17.76
C ALA A 481 25.52 -10.29 18.00
N TYR A 482 26.32 -11.35 18.13
CA TYR A 482 25.86 -12.74 18.34
C TYR A 482 26.03 -13.25 19.79
N GLN A 483 26.04 -12.36 20.76
CA GLN A 483 26.08 -12.76 22.19
C GLN A 483 24.67 -12.90 22.78
N ASN A 484 24.61 -13.56 23.92
CA ASN A 484 23.40 -13.53 24.76
C ASN A 484 23.10 -12.09 25.16
N HIS A 485 21.86 -11.68 25.06
CA HIS A 485 21.49 -10.32 25.45
C HIS A 485 20.06 -10.22 25.98
N PHE A 486 19.84 -9.18 26.78
CA PHE A 486 18.55 -8.78 27.29
C PHE A 486 18.20 -7.40 26.74
N ASP A 487 17.13 -7.31 25.99
CA ASP A 487 16.69 -6.09 25.31
C ASP A 487 15.37 -5.63 25.94
N VAL A 488 15.37 -4.47 26.60
CA VAL A 488 14.17 -3.86 27.18
C VAL A 488 14.10 -2.40 26.77
N GLY A 489 13.01 -2.04 26.13
CA GLY A 489 12.88 -0.69 25.63
C GLY A 489 11.48 -0.34 25.17
N ALA A 490 11.40 0.71 24.37
CA ALA A 490 10.17 1.21 23.76
C ALA A 490 10.30 1.24 22.24
N GLY A 491 9.14 1.13 21.55
CA GLY A 491 9.07 1.20 20.11
C GLY A 491 7.88 2.02 19.64
N LEU A 492 8.05 2.72 18.51
CA LEU A 492 7.02 3.48 17.82
C LEU A 492 7.03 3.13 16.33
N VAL A 493 5.87 2.83 15.79
CA VAL A 493 5.65 2.75 14.34
C VAL A 493 4.55 3.73 13.97
N ALA A 494 4.83 4.61 13.01
CA ALA A 494 3.85 5.51 12.42
C ALA A 494 3.80 5.25 10.91
N TYR A 495 2.61 5.10 10.36
CA TYR A 495 2.40 4.86 8.94
C TYR A 495 1.27 5.74 8.42
N TYR A 496 1.55 6.51 7.39
CA TYR A 496 0.58 7.34 6.70
C TYR A 496 0.48 6.92 5.23
N THR A 497 -0.73 6.83 4.71
CA THR A 497 -0.98 6.55 3.29
C THR A 497 -2.14 7.37 2.75
N THR A 498 -2.08 7.73 1.49
CA THR A 498 -3.20 8.39 0.80
C THR A 498 -4.25 7.42 0.27
N SER A 499 -3.96 6.11 0.26
CA SER A 499 -4.89 5.05 -0.15
C SER A 499 -4.95 3.94 0.89
N THR A 500 -6.15 3.55 1.28
CA THR A 500 -6.40 2.44 2.22
C THR A 500 -6.72 1.12 1.53
N ALA A 501 -6.74 1.10 0.19
CA ALA A 501 -7.01 -0.11 -0.57
C ALA A 501 -5.85 -1.10 -0.45
N LEU A 502 -6.16 -2.40 -0.32
CA LEU A 502 -5.15 -3.46 -0.22
C LEU A 502 -4.26 -3.53 -1.48
N VAL A 503 -4.86 -3.36 -2.66
CA VAL A 503 -4.18 -3.22 -3.95
C VAL A 503 -4.67 -1.93 -4.60
N PRO A 504 -3.98 -0.80 -4.40
CA PRO A 504 -4.40 0.48 -4.95
C PRO A 504 -4.33 0.48 -6.48
N LYS A 505 -5.43 0.87 -7.13
CA LYS A 505 -5.53 1.08 -8.59
C LYS A 505 -5.43 2.56 -8.98
N VAL A 506 -5.14 3.42 -8.03
CA VAL A 506 -4.95 4.86 -8.19
C VAL A 506 -3.56 5.25 -7.69
N SER A 507 -3.11 6.43 -8.09
CA SER A 507 -1.84 6.96 -7.58
C SER A 507 -1.93 7.18 -6.08
N TYR A 508 -0.91 6.76 -5.34
CA TYR A 508 -0.84 6.89 -3.89
C TYR A 508 0.59 7.12 -3.42
N GLN A 509 0.71 7.58 -2.20
CA GLN A 509 1.97 7.73 -1.50
C GLN A 509 1.84 7.31 -0.04
N TYR A 510 2.96 6.89 0.54
CA TYR A 510 3.02 6.52 1.94
C TYR A 510 4.33 6.94 2.58
N VAL A 511 4.26 7.13 3.89
CA VAL A 511 5.42 7.36 4.76
C VAL A 511 5.31 6.39 5.91
N ARG A 512 6.40 5.68 6.20
CA ARG A 512 6.52 4.84 7.39
C ARG A 512 7.73 5.29 8.19
N LEU A 513 7.52 5.50 9.48
CA LEU A 513 8.55 5.80 10.46
C LEU A 513 8.54 4.68 11.50
N GLN A 514 9.70 4.15 11.83
CA GLN A 514 9.90 3.23 12.93
C GLN A 514 11.03 3.73 13.82
N LEU A 515 10.78 3.80 15.11
CA LEU A 515 11.73 4.18 16.14
C LEU A 515 11.78 3.09 17.20
N ASP A 516 12.97 2.67 17.58
CA ASP A 516 13.20 1.75 18.68
C ASP A 516 14.26 2.37 19.61
N ALA A 517 14.06 2.27 20.92
CA ALA A 517 15.03 2.68 21.94
C ALA A 517 15.07 1.64 23.04
N SER A 518 16.24 1.12 23.34
CA SER A 518 16.43 0.07 24.34
C SER A 518 17.49 0.43 25.38
N GLY A 519 17.36 -0.15 26.56
CA GLY A 519 18.33 -0.09 27.64
C GLY A 519 18.36 1.21 28.43
N ASN A 520 17.69 2.28 27.99
CA ASN A 520 17.78 3.62 28.61
C ASN A 520 17.23 3.66 30.04
N VAL A 521 16.08 3.01 30.26
CA VAL A 521 15.52 2.91 31.63
C VAL A 521 16.38 2.03 32.50
N LEU A 522 16.91 0.94 31.96
CA LEU A 522 17.78 0.03 32.71
C LEU A 522 19.08 0.71 33.13
N SER A 523 19.61 1.60 32.28
CA SER A 523 20.87 2.30 32.60
C SER A 523 20.79 3.18 33.84
N LEU A 524 19.60 3.61 34.25
CA LEU A 524 19.39 4.36 35.50
C LEU A 524 19.72 3.53 36.73
N PHE A 525 19.69 2.20 36.61
CA PHE A 525 19.97 1.25 37.70
C PHE A 525 21.38 0.65 37.63
N ASN A 526 22.25 1.18 36.77
CA ASN A 526 23.62 0.66 36.59
C ASN A 526 24.44 0.53 37.88
N GLY A 527 24.18 1.40 38.86
CA GLY A 527 24.84 1.35 40.16
C GLY A 527 24.58 0.06 40.98
N ALA A 528 23.43 -0.57 40.78
CA ALA A 528 23.02 -1.78 41.46
C ALA A 528 23.34 -3.07 40.66
N MET A 529 23.85 -2.97 39.43
CA MET A 529 24.10 -4.11 38.57
C MET A 529 25.56 -4.60 38.67
N ARG A 530 25.74 -5.91 38.56
CA ARG A 530 27.07 -6.53 38.45
C ARG A 530 27.65 -6.23 37.05
N LYS A 531 28.98 -6.22 36.97
CA LYS A 531 29.69 -6.17 35.70
C LYS A 531 30.26 -7.54 35.34
N ASP A 532 30.34 -7.86 34.09
CA ASP A 532 31.13 -8.97 33.59
C ASP A 532 32.61 -8.58 33.45
N GLU A 533 33.43 -9.51 32.96
CA GLU A 533 34.86 -9.32 32.71
C GLU A 533 35.16 -8.26 31.61
N TYR A 534 34.18 -7.97 30.73
CA TYR A 534 34.29 -6.97 29.66
C TYR A 534 33.72 -5.60 30.09
N GLY A 535 33.25 -5.48 31.35
CA GLY A 535 32.72 -4.22 31.90
C GLY A 535 31.22 -3.98 31.62
N SER A 536 30.53 -4.90 30.92
CA SER A 536 29.10 -4.81 30.64
C SER A 536 28.27 -5.10 31.88
N ARG A 537 27.21 -4.31 32.09
CA ARG A 537 26.25 -4.48 33.19
C ARG A 537 25.29 -5.62 32.88
N LEU A 538 25.04 -6.46 33.88
CA LEU A 538 24.30 -7.71 33.76
C LEU A 538 22.95 -7.64 34.48
N ILE A 539 21.90 -8.18 33.80
CA ILE A 539 20.61 -8.55 34.40
C ILE A 539 20.46 -10.06 34.21
N TRP A 540 20.23 -10.80 35.31
CA TRP A 540 20.17 -12.27 35.30
C TRP A 540 21.35 -12.93 34.57
N ASN A 541 22.55 -12.46 34.85
CA ASN A 541 23.80 -12.89 34.22
C ASN A 541 23.82 -12.73 32.69
N THR A 542 23.09 -11.76 32.17
CA THR A 542 23.02 -11.45 30.74
C THR A 542 23.23 -9.97 30.55
N PRO A 543 24.11 -9.52 29.65
CA PRO A 543 24.26 -8.11 29.33
C PRO A 543 22.97 -7.57 28.72
N TYR A 544 22.58 -6.36 29.10
CA TYR A 544 21.46 -5.71 28.47
C TYR A 544 21.91 -4.80 27.30
N SER A 545 21.11 -4.77 26.25
CA SER A 545 21.38 -3.95 25.05
C SER A 545 20.94 -2.52 25.26
N GLN A 546 21.82 -1.56 24.88
CA GLN A 546 21.53 -0.14 24.95
C GLN A 546 21.77 0.53 23.57
N TYR A 547 20.68 0.92 22.91
CA TYR A 547 20.72 1.51 21.56
C TYR A 547 19.49 2.35 21.26
N VAL A 548 19.62 3.16 20.21
CA VAL A 548 18.50 3.79 19.50
C VAL A 548 18.55 3.40 18.02
N ARG A 549 17.40 3.24 17.40
CA ARG A 549 17.26 2.87 15.99
C ARG A 549 16.12 3.65 15.38
N ALA A 550 16.35 4.24 14.22
CA ALA A 550 15.35 4.94 13.42
C ALA A 550 15.38 4.40 11.98
N GLU A 551 14.19 4.21 11.39
CA GLU A 551 14.03 3.81 9.99
C GLU A 551 12.88 4.58 9.39
N THR A 552 13.10 5.19 8.21
CA THR A 552 12.08 5.92 7.48
C THR A 552 11.96 5.34 6.08
N THR A 553 10.74 5.10 5.64
CA THR A 553 10.43 4.68 4.27
C THR A 553 9.45 5.66 3.65
N LEU A 554 9.81 6.16 2.48
CA LEU A 554 8.96 7.01 1.64
C LEU A 554 8.62 6.23 0.37
N GLY A 555 7.35 6.15 0.02
CA GLY A 555 6.89 5.47 -1.18
C GLY A 555 5.89 6.30 -1.97
N LYS A 556 6.00 6.25 -3.29
CA LYS A 556 5.06 6.88 -4.22
C LYS A 556 4.83 5.97 -5.41
N THR A 557 3.57 5.70 -5.71
CA THR A 557 3.17 5.01 -6.92
C THR A 557 2.31 5.93 -7.76
N MET A 558 2.73 6.14 -8.99
CA MET A 558 2.02 6.94 -10.00
C MET A 558 1.40 5.99 -11.01
N VAL A 559 0.07 6.01 -11.11
CA VAL A 559 -0.69 5.18 -12.04
C VAL A 559 -1.07 6.04 -13.26
N PHE A 560 -0.89 5.50 -14.46
CA PHE A 560 -1.14 6.20 -15.71
C PHE A 560 -1.52 5.23 -16.84
N GLY A 561 -1.76 5.78 -18.04
CA GLY A 561 -2.18 5.01 -19.21
C GLY A 561 -3.69 4.71 -19.23
N GLY A 562 -4.17 4.21 -20.36
CA GLY A 562 -5.57 3.83 -20.53
C GLY A 562 -5.99 2.76 -19.51
N ASN A 563 -7.11 2.98 -18.83
CA ASN A 563 -7.61 2.12 -17.74
C ASN A 563 -6.67 1.98 -16.52
N SER A 564 -5.80 2.97 -16.27
CA SER A 564 -4.84 2.93 -15.15
C SER A 564 -3.98 1.65 -15.17
N SER A 565 -3.55 1.24 -16.35
CA SER A 565 -2.91 -0.05 -16.58
C SER A 565 -1.40 -0.04 -16.34
N HIS A 566 -0.79 1.14 -16.27
CA HIS A 566 0.64 1.32 -16.03
C HIS A 566 0.89 1.95 -14.67
N ALA A 567 1.96 1.59 -14.02
CA ALA A 567 2.37 2.22 -12.77
C ALA A 567 3.90 2.40 -12.70
N LEU A 568 4.32 3.53 -12.17
CA LEU A 568 5.71 3.80 -11.80
C LEU A 568 5.75 3.94 -10.28
N ALA A 569 6.43 3.01 -9.62
CA ALA A 569 6.59 2.99 -8.18
C ALA A 569 8.03 3.37 -7.81
N VAL A 570 8.15 4.23 -6.81
CA VAL A 570 9.43 4.68 -6.24
C VAL A 570 9.38 4.46 -4.74
N ARG A 571 10.47 3.94 -4.17
CA ARG A 571 10.67 3.85 -2.73
C ARG A 571 12.05 4.37 -2.36
N LEU A 572 12.12 5.14 -1.29
CA LEU A 572 13.34 5.55 -0.62
C LEU A 572 13.28 5.04 0.81
N LEU A 573 14.35 4.41 1.26
CA LEU A 573 14.50 3.91 2.62
C LEU A 573 15.82 4.39 3.19
N GLY A 574 15.75 4.98 4.38
CA GLY A 574 16.91 5.36 5.17
C GLY A 574 16.76 4.84 6.60
N GLY A 575 17.80 4.24 7.13
CA GLY A 575 17.82 3.75 8.50
C GLY A 575 19.17 3.99 9.16
N VAL A 576 19.14 4.30 10.46
CA VAL A 576 20.31 4.45 11.30
C VAL A 576 20.04 3.86 12.68
N GLY A 577 21.00 3.14 13.21
CA GLY A 577 20.98 2.61 14.55
C GLY A 577 22.30 2.86 15.24
N TYR A 578 22.24 3.31 16.50
CA TYR A 578 23.43 3.67 17.29
C TYR A 578 23.41 2.98 18.64
N ALA A 579 24.43 2.16 18.90
CA ALA A 579 24.66 1.53 20.17
C ALA A 579 25.58 2.38 21.05
N TYR A 580 25.24 2.49 22.31
CA TYR A 580 25.99 3.28 23.31
C TYR A 580 25.88 2.69 24.71
N GLY A 581 26.59 3.27 25.68
CA GLY A 581 26.49 2.89 27.08
C GLY A 581 26.91 1.45 27.33
N ASN A 582 25.95 0.57 27.60
CA ASN A 582 26.19 -0.83 27.90
C ASN A 582 26.41 -1.74 26.68
N SER A 583 26.31 -1.19 25.48
CA SER A 583 26.46 -1.94 24.23
C SER A 583 27.48 -1.31 23.30
N SER A 584 28.35 -2.13 22.72
CA SER A 584 29.30 -1.73 21.67
C SER A 584 28.66 -1.73 20.28
N THR A 585 27.68 -2.61 20.05
CA THR A 585 26.93 -2.76 18.80
C THR A 585 25.46 -3.05 19.07
N ILE A 586 24.63 -2.90 18.04
CA ILE A 586 23.21 -3.24 18.10
C ILE A 586 23.07 -4.77 17.97
N PRO A 587 22.14 -5.41 18.70
CA PRO A 587 21.85 -6.83 18.53
C PRO A 587 21.56 -7.21 17.07
N PHE A 588 22.03 -8.36 16.63
CA PHE A 588 21.89 -8.85 15.24
C PHE A 588 20.46 -8.79 14.69
N GLU A 589 19.46 -9.05 15.53
CA GLU A 589 18.05 -9.02 15.14
C GLU A 589 17.52 -7.60 14.87
N LYS A 590 18.22 -6.58 15.34
CA LYS A 590 17.85 -5.18 15.20
C LYS A 590 18.73 -4.44 14.19
N GLN A 591 19.86 -5.03 13.78
CA GLN A 591 20.70 -4.49 12.73
C GLN A 591 19.99 -4.48 11.38
N PHE A 592 20.38 -3.56 10.52
CA PHE A 592 19.90 -3.50 9.15
C PHE A 592 20.59 -4.55 8.29
N TYR A 593 19.89 -5.00 7.28
CA TYR A 593 20.44 -5.85 6.22
C TYR A 593 19.92 -5.41 4.85
N SER A 594 20.64 -5.79 3.81
CA SER A 594 20.26 -5.52 2.43
C SER A 594 20.22 -6.80 1.60
N GLY A 595 19.52 -6.74 0.47
CA GLY A 595 19.23 -7.89 -0.39
C GLY A 595 17.87 -8.53 -0.13
N GLY A 596 17.44 -9.38 -1.07
CA GLY A 596 16.19 -10.12 -1.02
C GLY A 596 15.05 -9.48 -1.82
N ALA A 597 13.93 -10.18 -1.85
CA ALA A 597 12.78 -9.89 -2.70
C ALA A 597 12.16 -8.48 -2.54
N ASN A 598 12.32 -7.84 -1.38
CA ASN A 598 11.75 -6.52 -1.05
C ASN A 598 12.82 -5.44 -0.81
N SER A 599 14.05 -5.66 -1.25
CA SER A 599 15.20 -4.79 -1.02
C SER A 599 16.03 -4.70 -2.30
N MET A 600 17.32 -4.99 -2.25
CA MET A 600 18.23 -5.08 -3.39
C MET A 600 18.08 -6.44 -4.08
N ARG A 601 17.26 -6.53 -5.12
CA ARG A 601 16.86 -7.80 -5.76
C ARG A 601 17.95 -8.49 -6.57
N GLY A 602 19.10 -7.85 -6.78
CA GLY A 602 20.29 -8.49 -7.34
C GLY A 602 21.04 -9.42 -6.38
N TRP A 603 20.74 -9.34 -5.07
CA TRP A 603 21.38 -10.11 -4.03
C TRP A 603 20.35 -10.88 -3.20
N GLN A 604 20.83 -11.98 -2.58
CA GLN A 604 20.05 -12.68 -1.57
C GLN A 604 19.90 -11.82 -0.31
N ALA A 605 18.91 -12.16 0.51
CA ALA A 605 18.75 -11.51 1.80
C ALA A 605 20.03 -11.68 2.65
N ARG A 606 20.54 -10.58 3.20
CA ARG A 606 21.75 -10.53 4.02
C ARG A 606 23.06 -10.91 3.28
N ALA A 607 23.09 -10.75 1.97
CA ALA A 607 24.26 -11.07 1.15
C ALA A 607 24.98 -9.84 0.58
N LEU A 608 24.55 -8.63 0.92
CA LEU A 608 25.14 -7.36 0.45
C LEU A 608 25.63 -6.53 1.63
N GLY A 609 26.84 -5.97 1.49
CA GLY A 609 27.47 -5.08 2.46
C GLY A 609 28.08 -5.81 3.67
N PRO A 610 28.49 -5.13 4.75
CA PRO A 610 28.57 -3.67 4.84
C PRO A 610 29.65 -3.07 3.92
N GLY A 611 29.34 -1.89 3.37
CA GLY A 611 30.24 -1.19 2.48
C GLY A 611 30.68 -2.02 1.27
N ARG A 612 31.99 -2.15 1.06
CA ARG A 612 32.59 -2.93 -0.03
C ARG A 612 33.01 -4.35 0.41
N SER A 613 32.60 -4.82 1.60
CA SER A 613 32.97 -6.13 2.08
C SER A 613 32.46 -7.25 1.19
N LYS A 614 33.27 -8.29 1.02
CA LYS A 614 32.87 -9.51 0.34
C LYS A 614 31.88 -10.28 1.21
N ALA A 615 31.02 -11.06 0.57
CA ALA A 615 30.13 -11.97 1.29
C ALA A 615 30.98 -12.92 2.16
N ASP A 616 30.63 -12.99 3.44
CA ASP A 616 31.30 -13.90 4.35
C ASP A 616 30.93 -15.33 3.98
N THR A 617 31.93 -16.12 3.57
CA THR A 617 31.76 -17.53 3.18
C THR A 617 31.75 -18.48 4.37
N THR A 618 32.03 -17.98 5.58
CA THR A 618 31.99 -18.78 6.83
C THR A 618 30.56 -19.18 7.17
N PHE A 619 29.57 -18.37 6.76
CA PHE A 619 28.18 -18.68 6.99
C PHE A 619 27.59 -19.45 5.82
N VAL A 620 26.97 -20.58 6.11
CA VAL A 620 26.18 -21.35 5.11
C VAL A 620 24.98 -20.54 4.64
N ILE A 621 24.41 -19.72 5.50
CA ILE A 621 23.31 -18.81 5.22
C ILE A 621 23.84 -17.38 5.39
N PRO A 622 23.81 -16.52 4.36
CA PRO A 622 24.31 -15.15 4.45
C PRO A 622 23.76 -14.40 5.67
N SER A 623 24.64 -13.67 6.38
CA SER A 623 24.28 -12.99 7.64
C SER A 623 24.84 -11.57 7.76
N GLN A 624 25.16 -10.93 6.62
CA GLN A 624 25.72 -9.57 6.63
C GLN A 624 24.70 -8.56 7.13
N THR A 625 25.16 -7.68 8.02
CA THR A 625 24.34 -6.64 8.69
C THR A 625 25.15 -5.37 8.87
N GLY A 626 24.45 -4.27 9.20
CA GLY A 626 25.05 -2.97 9.46
C GLY A 626 24.17 -2.06 10.33
N ASP A 627 24.71 -0.91 10.70
CA ASP A 627 24.06 0.08 11.54
C ASP A 627 23.37 1.18 10.72
N VAL A 628 23.80 1.38 9.48
CA VAL A 628 23.21 2.33 8.53
C VAL A 628 22.70 1.58 7.31
N LYS A 629 21.55 2.00 6.79
CA LYS A 629 20.97 1.46 5.56
C LYS A 629 20.45 2.58 4.69
N LEU A 630 20.79 2.56 3.41
CA LEU A 630 20.23 3.44 2.39
C LEU A 630 19.79 2.61 1.20
N GLU A 631 18.55 2.76 0.77
CA GLU A 631 18.02 2.08 -0.43
C GLU A 631 17.11 3.01 -1.23
N ALA A 632 17.21 2.93 -2.54
CA ALA A 632 16.30 3.54 -3.51
C ALA A 632 15.86 2.48 -4.51
N ASN A 633 14.57 2.36 -4.74
CA ASN A 633 13.99 1.37 -5.64
C ASN A 633 13.05 2.07 -6.62
N LEU A 634 13.15 1.70 -7.88
CA LEU A 634 12.30 2.18 -8.96
C LEU A 634 11.74 0.96 -9.71
N GLU A 635 10.42 0.91 -9.90
CA GLU A 635 9.76 -0.18 -10.63
C GLU A 635 8.70 0.36 -11.57
N TYR A 636 8.83 0.05 -12.85
CA TYR A 636 7.81 0.27 -13.86
C TYR A 636 7.01 -1.01 -14.08
N ARG A 637 5.69 -0.93 -13.90
CA ARG A 637 4.74 -2.03 -14.04
C ARG A 637 3.87 -1.78 -15.27
N PHE A 638 3.64 -2.84 -16.06
CA PHE A 638 2.85 -2.76 -17.29
C PHE A 638 2.01 -4.02 -17.50
N PRO A 639 0.83 -3.90 -18.13
CA PRO A 639 -0.02 -5.03 -18.43
C PRO A 639 0.58 -5.88 -19.55
N MET A 640 0.40 -7.18 -19.48
CA MET A 640 0.77 -8.11 -20.54
C MET A 640 -0.50 -8.69 -21.18
N PHE A 641 -0.93 -9.84 -20.73
CA PHE A 641 -2.15 -10.47 -21.17
C PHE A 641 -2.85 -11.16 -19.99
N TRP A 642 -4.15 -11.35 -20.07
CA TRP A 642 -4.98 -11.94 -19.04
C TRP A 642 -4.75 -11.19 -17.70
N LYS A 643 -4.32 -11.87 -16.65
CA LYS A 643 -3.98 -11.31 -15.34
C LYS A 643 -2.46 -11.15 -15.14
N LEU A 644 -1.68 -11.34 -16.20
CA LEU A 644 -0.23 -11.25 -16.14
C LEU A 644 0.20 -9.81 -16.39
N CYS A 645 1.05 -9.30 -15.50
CA CYS A 645 1.70 -8.01 -15.61
C CYS A 645 3.22 -8.21 -15.61
N GLY A 646 3.90 -7.41 -16.42
CA GLY A 646 5.35 -7.33 -16.41
C GLY A 646 5.85 -6.20 -15.52
N ALA A 647 7.09 -6.31 -15.06
CA ALA A 647 7.79 -5.22 -14.40
C ALA A 647 9.25 -5.16 -14.88
N VAL A 648 9.77 -3.93 -14.93
CA VAL A 648 11.20 -3.65 -15.05
C VAL A 648 11.58 -2.78 -13.87
N PHE A 649 12.69 -3.09 -13.22
CA PHE A 649 13.08 -2.39 -12.01
C PHE A 649 14.58 -2.14 -11.93
N THR A 650 14.94 -1.19 -11.10
CA THR A 650 16.30 -0.94 -10.65
C THR A 650 16.30 -0.63 -9.17
N ASP A 651 17.28 -1.18 -8.47
CA ASP A 651 17.48 -0.97 -7.05
C ASP A 651 18.89 -0.49 -6.83
N VAL A 652 19.08 0.51 -5.96
CA VAL A 652 20.37 1.07 -5.57
C VAL A 652 20.40 1.19 -4.06
N GLY A 653 21.48 0.74 -3.42
CA GLY A 653 21.60 0.84 -1.97
C GLY A 653 22.69 -0.02 -1.39
N ASN A 654 22.86 0.09 -0.08
CA ASN A 654 23.77 -0.76 0.71
C ASN A 654 23.48 -0.57 2.22
N ILE A 655 24.28 -1.26 3.04
CA ILE A 655 24.39 -1.08 4.48
C ILE A 655 25.84 -0.73 4.86
N TRP A 656 26.03 -0.11 6.02
CA TRP A 656 27.33 0.24 6.57
C TRP A 656 27.32 0.11 8.08
N THR A 657 28.52 0.04 8.69
CA THR A 657 28.71 0.18 10.14
C THR A 657 28.86 1.67 10.50
N LEU A 658 28.53 2.06 11.73
CA LEU A 658 28.79 3.43 12.22
C LEU A 658 30.15 3.56 12.90
N LYS A 659 30.72 2.45 13.37
CA LYS A 659 32.03 2.43 13.99
C LYS A 659 33.02 1.73 13.06
N GLU A 660 34.23 2.27 12.99
CA GLU A 660 35.34 1.53 12.36
C GLU A 660 35.55 0.23 13.13
N THR A 661 35.64 -0.87 12.42
CA THR A 661 35.96 -2.17 12.98
C THR A 661 37.43 -2.46 12.78
N ASP A 662 38.14 -2.86 13.82
CA ASP A 662 39.53 -3.35 13.70
C ASP A 662 39.57 -4.48 12.65
N GLY A 663 40.32 -4.28 11.57
CA GLY A 663 40.41 -5.24 10.46
C GLY A 663 39.62 -4.87 9.21
N ASP A 664 39.23 -3.65 9.04
CA ASP A 664 38.52 -3.16 7.82
C ASP A 664 39.41 -3.21 6.54
N ASN A 665 40.61 -3.65 6.58
CA ASN A 665 41.53 -3.97 5.44
C ASN A 665 41.18 -3.30 4.10
N GLY A 666 40.69 -2.04 4.10
CA GLY A 666 40.31 -1.32 2.90
C GLY A 666 38.88 -1.65 2.36
N ASN A 667 38.05 -2.39 3.10
CA ASN A 667 36.69 -2.75 2.67
C ASN A 667 35.68 -1.61 2.83
N HIS A 668 36.07 -0.47 3.41
CA HIS A 668 35.22 0.71 3.61
C HIS A 668 33.85 0.34 4.18
N THR A 669 33.84 -0.48 5.23
CA THR A 669 32.61 -0.95 5.92
C THR A 669 31.94 0.16 6.68
N HIS A 670 32.72 1.16 7.12
CA HIS A 670 32.26 2.33 7.85
C HIS A 670 31.53 3.32 6.95
N PHE A 671 30.46 3.92 7.47
CA PHE A 671 29.71 4.97 6.75
C PHE A 671 30.46 6.30 6.79
N ASP A 672 30.95 6.75 5.64
CA ASP A 672 31.52 8.07 5.44
C ASP A 672 30.75 8.83 4.36
N LEU A 673 30.28 10.04 4.68
CA LEU A 673 29.58 10.90 3.73
C LEU A 673 30.39 11.25 2.47
N LYS A 674 31.72 11.18 2.53
CA LYS A 674 32.61 11.46 1.40
C LYS A 674 32.77 10.27 0.45
N ASP A 675 32.63 9.03 0.95
CA ASP A 675 32.92 7.80 0.19
C ASP A 675 31.71 6.83 0.09
N PHE A 676 30.58 7.10 0.74
CA PHE A 676 29.44 6.17 0.73
C PHE A 676 28.95 5.85 -0.69
N ALA A 677 29.07 6.81 -1.62
CA ALA A 677 28.63 6.63 -3.00
C ALA A 677 29.39 5.51 -3.72
N GLY A 678 30.69 5.34 -3.44
CA GLY A 678 31.49 4.24 -3.97
C GLY A 678 31.15 2.86 -3.38
N GLY A 679 30.51 2.84 -2.21
CA GLY A 679 29.98 1.63 -1.59
C GLY A 679 28.55 1.26 -2.01
N LEU A 680 27.85 2.10 -2.78
CA LEU A 680 26.49 1.79 -3.26
C LEU A 680 26.52 0.65 -4.27
N ALA A 681 25.71 -0.37 -4.04
CA ALA A 681 25.43 -1.44 -5.00
C ALA A 681 24.26 -1.05 -5.90
N ALA A 682 24.26 -1.56 -7.14
CA ALA A 682 23.14 -1.35 -8.06
C ALA A 682 22.78 -2.64 -8.79
N ASN A 683 21.47 -2.85 -8.99
CA ASN A 683 20.95 -3.90 -9.85
C ASN A 683 19.83 -3.39 -10.73
N TRP A 684 19.58 -4.08 -11.81
CA TRP A 684 18.36 -3.97 -12.59
C TRP A 684 17.71 -5.34 -12.73
N GLY A 685 16.48 -5.39 -13.17
CA GLY A 685 15.84 -6.68 -13.32
C GLY A 685 14.48 -6.63 -14.00
N ILE A 686 13.97 -7.81 -14.25
CA ILE A 686 12.65 -8.03 -14.80
C ILE A 686 11.81 -8.87 -13.84
N GLY A 687 10.51 -8.69 -13.90
CA GLY A 687 9.61 -9.45 -13.05
C GLY A 687 8.28 -9.74 -13.71
N LEU A 688 7.69 -10.85 -13.31
CA LEU A 688 6.34 -11.25 -13.68
C LEU A 688 5.42 -11.14 -12.47
N ARG A 689 4.20 -10.69 -12.69
CA ARG A 689 3.15 -10.53 -11.68
C ARG A 689 1.88 -11.19 -12.18
N VAL A 690 1.25 -12.03 -11.36
CA VAL A 690 -0.09 -12.57 -11.60
C VAL A 690 -1.03 -11.86 -10.65
N ASP A 691 -1.84 -10.94 -11.17
CA ASP A 691 -2.83 -10.18 -10.39
C ASP A 691 -4.15 -10.93 -10.32
N LEU A 692 -4.45 -11.50 -9.15
CA LEU A 692 -5.69 -12.20 -8.86
C LEU A 692 -6.76 -11.27 -8.24
N ASN A 693 -6.55 -9.95 -8.22
CA ASN A 693 -7.33 -8.89 -7.56
C ASN A 693 -7.23 -8.87 -6.03
N PHE A 694 -7.26 -9.99 -5.37
CA PHE A 694 -7.11 -10.13 -3.90
C PHE A 694 -5.69 -10.53 -3.49
N LEU A 695 -4.89 -10.99 -4.42
CA LEU A 695 -3.52 -11.49 -4.22
C LEU A 695 -2.69 -11.27 -5.50
N ILE A 696 -1.46 -10.80 -5.33
CA ILE A 696 -0.48 -10.69 -6.41
C ILE A 696 0.63 -11.70 -6.13
N LEU A 697 0.85 -12.61 -7.08
CA LEU A 697 2.02 -13.48 -7.07
C LEU A 697 3.09 -12.86 -7.96
N ARG A 698 4.33 -12.83 -7.51
CA ARG A 698 5.42 -12.27 -8.29
C ARG A 698 6.64 -13.18 -8.35
N LEU A 699 7.32 -13.11 -9.47
CA LEU A 699 8.61 -13.72 -9.70
C LEU A 699 9.54 -12.63 -10.25
N ASP A 700 10.60 -12.31 -9.52
CA ASP A 700 11.57 -11.28 -9.87
C ASP A 700 12.93 -11.93 -10.16
N MET A 701 13.60 -11.49 -11.24
CA MET A 701 14.99 -11.79 -11.55
C MET A 701 15.78 -10.50 -11.55
N GLY A 702 16.62 -10.32 -10.54
CA GLY A 702 17.52 -9.18 -10.40
C GLY A 702 18.93 -9.53 -10.88
N MET A 703 19.51 -8.68 -11.73
CA MET A 703 20.87 -8.81 -12.27
C MET A 703 21.73 -7.72 -11.68
N LYS A 704 22.89 -8.08 -11.14
CA LYS A 704 23.84 -7.14 -10.57
C LYS A 704 24.38 -6.22 -11.67
N LEU A 705 24.26 -4.91 -11.49
CA LEU A 705 24.80 -3.90 -12.40
C LEU A 705 26.14 -3.36 -11.88
N TYR A 706 26.19 -3.02 -10.60
CA TYR A 706 27.40 -2.60 -9.90
C TYR A 706 27.51 -3.34 -8.58
N ASP A 707 28.61 -4.07 -8.40
CA ASP A 707 28.91 -4.84 -7.17
C ASP A 707 30.17 -4.25 -6.51
N PRO A 708 30.00 -3.49 -5.40
CA PRO A 708 31.11 -2.82 -4.73
C PRO A 708 32.10 -3.78 -4.03
N SER A 709 31.68 -5.03 -3.80
CA SER A 709 32.51 -6.04 -3.12
C SER A 709 33.63 -6.65 -3.98
N LEU A 710 33.69 -6.30 -5.27
CA LEU A 710 34.68 -6.81 -6.17
C LEU A 710 35.91 -5.92 -6.18
N ASP A 711 37.11 -6.52 -6.16
CA ASP A 711 38.38 -5.79 -6.20
C ASP A 711 38.64 -5.14 -7.59
N THR A 712 38.11 -5.77 -8.63
CA THR A 712 38.26 -5.31 -10.02
C THR A 712 36.92 -5.55 -10.76
N LYS A 713 36.64 -4.73 -11.76
CA LYS A 713 35.47 -4.89 -12.66
C LYS A 713 34.14 -4.87 -11.89
N ASN A 714 33.95 -3.88 -11.01
CA ASN A 714 32.72 -3.68 -10.22
C ASN A 714 31.49 -3.53 -11.11
N TRP A 715 31.62 -2.96 -12.31
CA TRP A 715 30.52 -2.90 -13.29
C TRP A 715 30.37 -4.25 -14.01
N ARG A 716 29.18 -4.85 -13.87
CA ARG A 716 28.82 -6.14 -14.47
C ARG A 716 28.16 -5.96 -15.83
N GLY A 717 28.56 -6.74 -16.82
CA GLY A 717 27.98 -6.75 -18.16
C GLY A 717 27.12 -8.00 -18.44
N PRO A 718 26.54 -8.09 -19.65
CA PRO A 718 25.65 -9.20 -20.02
C PRO A 718 26.27 -10.60 -19.87
N SER A 719 27.60 -10.72 -20.06
CA SER A 719 28.32 -12.00 -19.84
C SER A 719 28.39 -12.40 -18.38
N ASP A 720 28.33 -11.45 -17.47
CA ASP A 720 28.40 -11.69 -16.03
C ASP A 720 27.02 -12.02 -15.46
N TRP A 721 25.94 -11.47 -16.05
CA TRP A 721 24.57 -11.69 -15.58
C TRP A 721 24.06 -13.13 -15.72
N ILE A 722 24.61 -13.90 -16.64
CA ILE A 722 24.27 -15.33 -16.84
C ILE A 722 25.06 -16.28 -15.93
N ARG A 723 26.05 -15.76 -15.16
CA ARG A 723 26.79 -16.55 -14.18
C ARG A 723 25.98 -16.67 -12.89
N LYS A 724 26.20 -17.76 -12.15
CA LYS A 724 25.48 -18.07 -10.91
C LYS A 724 25.58 -16.94 -9.85
N ASP A 725 26.65 -16.17 -9.84
CA ASP A 725 26.90 -15.03 -8.94
C ASP A 725 26.40 -13.67 -9.48
N GLY A 726 25.95 -13.61 -10.73
CA GLY A 726 25.55 -12.39 -11.42
C GLY A 726 24.08 -12.03 -11.31
N TYR A 727 23.22 -12.96 -10.85
CA TYR A 727 21.78 -12.75 -10.74
C TYR A 727 21.21 -13.41 -9.49
N SER A 728 19.99 -13.01 -9.17
CA SER A 728 19.18 -13.59 -8.08
C SER A 728 17.73 -13.69 -8.49
N ILE A 729 17.09 -14.79 -8.12
CA ILE A 729 15.66 -15.02 -8.41
C ILE A 729 14.90 -15.03 -7.09
N HIS A 730 13.79 -14.28 -7.06
CA HIS A 730 12.96 -14.14 -5.89
C HIS A 730 11.50 -14.41 -6.23
N PHE A 731 10.87 -15.24 -5.43
CA PHE A 731 9.43 -15.39 -5.39
C PHE A 731 8.85 -14.51 -4.28
N GLY A 732 7.71 -13.89 -4.51
CA GLY A 732 7.07 -13.04 -3.52
C GLY A 732 5.56 -12.95 -3.69
N VAL A 733 4.91 -12.47 -2.63
CA VAL A 733 3.47 -12.21 -2.59
C VAL A 733 3.27 -10.71 -2.34
N GLY A 734 2.39 -10.09 -3.11
CA GLY A 734 2.21 -8.64 -3.11
C GLY A 734 3.23 -7.89 -3.96
N TYR A 735 3.11 -6.56 -3.98
CA TYR A 735 4.15 -5.70 -4.55
C TYR A 735 5.37 -5.62 -3.60
N PRO A 736 6.59 -5.37 -4.11
CA PRO A 736 7.77 -5.29 -3.26
C PRO A 736 7.75 -4.05 -2.34
N PHE A 737 7.02 -3.01 -2.74
CA PHE A 737 6.81 -1.75 -2.02
C PHE A 737 5.62 -0.99 -2.58
#